data_809a41fd4aa92820af17872472a1ce02
#
_entry.id   809a41fd4aa92820af17872472a1ce02
#
_cell.length_a   1.000
_cell.length_b   1.000
_cell.length_c   1.000
_cell.angle_alpha   90.00
_cell.angle_beta   90.00
_cell.angle_gamma   90.00
#
_symmetry.space_group_name_H-M   'P 1'
#
loop_
_entity.id
_entity.type
_entity.pdbx_description
1 polymer ?
#
loop_
_entity_poly.entity_id
_entity_poly.type
_entity_poly.pdbx_seq_one_letter_code
_entity_poly.pdbx_strand_id
1 'polypeptide(L)'
;MKKTILTMLLMATTAIAALADDEISVWDGEAEDTNIELNSSTKTFYVYTAAQFAGLHKKMNDFMVNGHHGYDGYTILLMNDIDLNNKNFTHRTIGWDDDHRFGGKLDGQGHTIYNLYIEQEHDNRGIVGWMCGGDIVNLKVENVSVEAGNDNDEAYVGAICGRMQNHSVISHCAVINGKVDVWNWNDDDFVGAICGYVSDDKGYPNAIEYCYAHNVEVRGHKQVGGIVGRVDKNTDTPIRNCYFSGKITHSGDEYYGAIVGERWSNKMENNFYLNRNDGVKSFGNGDGSRDCDPNPGNEINPCTDAELKAPLLFGNDDTEWVYRLDGYPELKVFFRYNKGDTFYEKGIGDQKGLKVPGYVKVVDNESSPYKVELVKIVPKWFENKDFTVKGDFSTYFSGQPLRMDALAANIFYVMGELNTVTLPATLTSIATPQRHWVQNAFTVNGEGSGCVVNDGALYDLTNSRLITVPKSFSALTIHQQYANSIVDYAFENMSNMRKLYVDTYVPAGTLVDDGANKAPLITLDGENIFNGTPSDLDIYIKDGTANQLFLGKQGPNLYGYSNADKWKNFYYDYADKPNHMFSYFPVSRNSGGMSTLILGYPVELPEGVTAWWASSLSDGIVHMRPIGTQVVPALTPVLLTYEGSSYRLDLSRYEGSDAGVATDYEGNVFKGSIDPGGHKMTSSEMMSNFFTLGRPYGDTSYDNLGFYRYNPTNNVLPSYVAWIARADIPTDVRLAMDFNEETTAIRGIADQTAAADREPVVYTLQGVRISRADMRQGGIYVVNGKKVVIR
;
A
#
# COMPACT_ATOMS: atom_id res chain seq x y z
N MET A 1 43.18 32.38 20.74
CA MET A 1 42.00 32.52 19.90
C MET A 1 41.68 31.29 19.04
N LYS A 2 42.57 30.52 18.42
CA LYS A 2 42.21 29.30 17.64
C LYS A 2 41.83 28.08 18.48
N LYS A 3 42.24 27.96 19.74
CA LYS A 3 41.87 26.82 20.62
C LYS A 3 40.50 27.00 21.28
N THR A 4 40.03 28.22 21.48
CA THR A 4 38.73 28.53 22.11
C THR A 4 37.55 28.35 21.12
N ILE A 5 37.79 28.62 19.83
CA ILE A 5 36.79 28.44 18.79
C ILE A 5 36.58 26.94 18.50
N LEU A 6 37.63 26.11 18.63
CA LEU A 6 37.51 24.66 18.42
C LEU A 6 36.74 23.97 19.59
N THR A 7 36.85 24.50 20.79
CA THR A 7 36.11 23.96 21.96
C THR A 7 34.64 24.35 21.92
N MET A 8 34.29 25.53 21.44
CA MET A 8 32.86 25.92 21.22
C MET A 8 32.21 25.20 20.06
N LEU A 9 32.95 24.86 19.00
CA LEU A 9 32.41 24.05 17.90
C LEU A 9 32.26 22.57 18.30
N LEU A 10 33.07 22.07 19.24
CA LEU A 10 32.99 20.69 19.73
C LEU A 10 31.87 20.52 20.78
N MET A 11 31.47 21.59 21.47
CA MET A 11 30.29 21.54 22.38
C MET A 11 28.97 21.68 21.63
N ALA A 12 28.97 22.30 20.45
CA ALA A 12 27.78 22.34 19.58
C ALA A 12 27.52 21.02 18.85
N THR A 13 28.52 20.14 18.70
CA THR A 13 28.37 18.84 18.03
C THR A 13 28.11 17.67 18.98
N THR A 14 28.18 17.85 20.29
CA THR A 14 27.90 16.82 21.29
C THR A 14 26.46 16.91 21.87
N ALA A 15 25.72 17.93 21.51
CA ALA A 15 24.32 18.08 21.92
C ALA A 15 23.30 17.44 20.93
N ILE A 16 23.78 16.77 19.87
CA ILE A 16 22.90 16.11 18.88
C ILE A 16 22.87 14.57 19.07
N ALA A 17 23.52 14.05 20.10
CA ALA A 17 23.59 12.60 20.33
C ALA A 17 23.00 12.22 21.67
N ALA A 18 21.73 12.38 21.87
CA ALA A 18 20.88 11.61 22.80
C ALA A 18 19.40 11.95 22.52
N LEU A 19 18.83 11.45 21.44
CA LEU A 19 17.40 11.21 21.41
C LEU A 19 17.18 9.88 22.14
N ALA A 20 17.38 9.87 23.46
CA ALA A 20 16.62 9.00 24.34
C ALA A 20 15.17 9.52 24.28
N ASP A 21 14.17 8.64 24.37
CA ASP A 21 12.80 9.02 24.67
C ASP A 21 12.80 9.89 25.93
N ASP A 22 12.93 11.22 25.75
CA ASP A 22 12.86 12.16 26.86
C ASP A 22 11.38 12.21 27.28
N GLU A 23 11.12 11.66 28.43
CA GLU A 23 9.81 11.66 29.06
C GLU A 23 9.33 13.12 29.15
N ILE A 24 8.22 13.44 28.45
CA ILE A 24 7.67 14.80 28.42
C ILE A 24 7.45 15.28 29.86
N SER A 25 7.98 16.47 30.20
CA SER A 25 7.79 17.04 31.53
C SER A 25 6.32 17.39 31.75
N VAL A 26 5.69 16.72 32.71
CA VAL A 26 4.27 16.90 33.07
C VAL A 26 4.14 17.78 34.29
N TRP A 27 3.27 18.81 34.21
CA TRP A 27 3.00 19.71 35.30
C TRP A 27 2.01 19.08 36.30
N ASP A 28 2.27 19.28 37.61
CA ASP A 28 1.39 18.81 38.68
C ASP A 28 0.20 19.78 38.96
N GLY A 29 0.23 21.00 38.41
CA GLY A 29 -0.76 22.06 38.61
C GLY A 29 -0.39 23.04 39.71
N GLU A 30 0.67 22.83 40.46
CA GLU A 30 1.04 23.66 41.61
C GLU A 30 2.49 24.18 41.53
N ALA A 31 3.45 23.34 41.10
CA ALA A 31 4.85 23.69 41.11
C ALA A 31 5.18 24.84 40.15
N GLU A 32 5.81 25.90 40.65
CA GLU A 32 6.27 27.04 39.88
C GLU A 32 7.76 27.26 40.19
N ASP A 33 8.61 26.62 39.38
CA ASP A 33 10.06 26.67 39.55
C ASP A 33 10.62 27.93 38.91
N THR A 34 11.10 28.87 39.73
CA THR A 34 11.76 30.08 39.26
C THR A 34 13.27 29.94 39.09
N ASN A 35 13.81 28.76 39.38
CA ASN A 35 15.25 28.48 39.16
C ASN A 35 15.50 28.08 37.71
N ILE A 36 15.36 29.05 36.81
CA ILE A 36 15.49 28.92 35.37
C ILE A 36 16.91 29.31 34.98
N GLU A 37 17.59 28.47 34.21
CA GLU A 37 18.95 28.76 33.76
C GLU A 37 18.97 30.05 32.93
N LEU A 38 19.91 30.96 33.26
CA LEU A 38 20.11 32.21 32.55
C LEU A 38 21.54 32.36 32.05
N ASN A 39 21.70 32.45 30.74
CA ASN A 39 22.92 32.93 30.13
C ASN A 39 22.93 34.48 30.11
N SER A 40 23.62 35.07 31.05
CA SER A 40 23.67 36.54 31.21
C SER A 40 24.35 37.26 30.05
N SER A 41 25.26 36.61 29.29
CA SER A 41 25.94 37.21 28.16
C SER A 41 25.03 37.35 26.93
N THR A 42 24.16 36.41 26.71
CA THR A 42 23.17 36.41 25.62
C THR A 42 21.81 36.88 26.07
N LYS A 43 21.61 37.10 27.37
CA LYS A 43 20.32 37.38 27.99
C LYS A 43 19.27 36.32 27.66
N THR A 44 19.60 35.03 27.77
CA THR A 44 18.78 33.91 27.34
C THR A 44 18.44 33.01 28.51
N PHE A 45 17.16 32.77 28.74
CA PHE A 45 16.60 31.78 29.65
C PHE A 45 16.37 30.46 28.92
N TYR A 46 16.69 29.35 29.58
CA TYR A 46 16.45 27.99 29.05
C TYR A 46 15.42 27.29 29.94
N VAL A 47 14.24 26.99 29.37
CA VAL A 47 13.13 26.34 30.04
C VAL A 47 13.05 24.89 29.63
N TYR A 48 13.30 23.98 30.55
CA TYR A 48 13.35 22.53 30.31
C TYR A 48 12.11 21.80 30.83
N THR A 49 11.38 22.35 31.80
CA THR A 49 10.27 21.66 32.46
C THR A 49 8.99 22.48 32.48
N ALA A 50 7.86 21.78 32.61
CA ALA A 50 6.55 22.42 32.74
C ALA A 50 6.46 23.29 34.02
N ALA A 51 7.09 22.89 35.12
CA ALA A 51 7.15 23.71 36.36
C ALA A 51 7.97 25.00 36.18
N GLN A 52 9.08 24.95 35.40
CA GLN A 52 9.83 26.15 35.03
C GLN A 52 9.01 27.09 34.15
N PHE A 53 8.29 26.51 33.19
CA PHE A 53 7.38 27.29 32.35
C PHE A 53 6.30 27.99 33.18
N ALA A 54 5.69 27.28 34.13
CA ALA A 54 4.72 27.85 35.07
C ALA A 54 5.33 28.90 35.99
N GLY A 55 6.63 28.87 36.27
CA GLY A 55 7.33 29.83 37.08
C GLY A 55 7.72 31.14 36.37
N LEU A 56 7.58 31.22 35.03
CA LEU A 56 7.99 32.38 34.23
C LEU A 56 7.27 33.69 34.69
N HIS A 57 5.97 33.64 35.00
CA HIS A 57 5.21 34.80 35.39
C HIS A 57 5.75 35.45 36.70
N LYS A 58 6.17 34.63 37.68
CA LYS A 58 6.81 35.12 38.90
C LYS A 58 8.20 35.70 38.65
N LYS A 59 8.97 34.97 37.83
CA LYS A 59 10.32 35.39 37.45
C LYS A 59 10.35 36.68 36.66
N MET A 60 9.29 37.03 35.96
CA MET A 60 9.15 38.26 35.17
C MET A 60 9.33 39.52 36.05
N ASN A 61 8.88 39.51 37.30
CA ASN A 61 9.05 40.64 38.21
C ASN A 61 10.52 41.03 38.45
N ASP A 62 11.44 40.06 38.40
CA ASP A 62 12.88 40.30 38.57
C ASP A 62 13.50 40.98 37.33
N PHE A 63 12.78 40.96 36.17
CA PHE A 63 13.25 41.44 34.88
C PHE A 63 12.34 42.51 34.27
N MET A 64 11.70 43.27 35.09
CA MET A 64 10.89 44.43 34.66
C MET A 64 11.80 45.57 34.19
N VAL A 65 11.57 46.10 33.00
CA VAL A 65 12.28 47.21 32.38
C VAL A 65 11.28 48.36 32.19
N ASN A 66 11.70 49.58 32.49
CA ASN A 66 10.85 50.78 32.41
C ASN A 66 9.56 50.70 33.24
N GLY A 67 9.48 49.80 34.22
CA GLY A 67 8.36 49.64 35.14
C GLY A 67 7.16 48.87 34.62
N HIS A 68 7.11 48.52 33.31
CA HIS A 68 5.93 47.87 32.70
C HIS A 68 6.25 46.74 31.76
N HIS A 69 7.50 46.53 31.35
CA HIS A 69 7.89 45.53 30.38
C HIS A 69 8.76 44.43 30.97
N GLY A 70 8.20 43.29 31.22
CA GLY A 70 8.91 42.12 31.70
C GLY A 70 9.71 41.40 30.58
N TYR A 71 10.90 41.01 30.88
CA TYR A 71 11.84 40.32 29.95
C TYR A 71 12.29 41.15 28.74
N ASP A 72 12.11 42.48 28.75
CA ASP A 72 12.54 43.32 27.62
C ASP A 72 14.02 43.16 27.34
N GLY A 73 14.34 42.79 26.07
CA GLY A 73 15.68 42.46 25.62
C GLY A 73 16.19 41.10 26.07
N TYR A 74 15.35 40.24 26.64
CA TYR A 74 15.66 38.84 26.97
C TYR A 74 14.93 37.88 26.04
N THR A 75 15.57 36.70 25.82
CA THR A 75 14.97 35.59 25.10
C THR A 75 14.68 34.42 26.04
N ILE A 76 13.53 33.84 25.94
CA ILE A 76 13.11 32.63 26.65
C ILE A 76 13.02 31.53 25.63
N LEU A 77 13.84 30.48 25.76
CA LEU A 77 13.85 29.31 24.89
C LEU A 77 13.15 28.15 25.58
N LEU A 78 12.14 27.58 24.95
CA LEU A 78 11.58 26.30 25.35
C LEU A 78 12.51 25.19 24.78
N MET A 79 13.04 24.35 25.66
CA MET A 79 14.07 23.37 25.31
C MET A 79 13.52 21.96 25.10
N ASN A 80 12.31 21.67 25.59
CA ASN A 80 11.64 20.38 25.49
C ASN A 80 10.15 20.61 25.27
N ASP A 81 9.46 19.59 24.77
CA ASP A 81 8.01 19.52 24.82
C ASP A 81 7.57 19.45 26.30
N ILE A 82 6.49 20.13 26.65
CA ILE A 82 5.93 20.13 28.01
C ILE A 82 4.45 19.85 27.99
N ASP A 83 3.96 19.22 29.05
CA ASP A 83 2.54 18.93 29.26
C ASP A 83 2.00 19.65 30.48
N LEU A 84 1.04 20.54 30.27
CA LEU A 84 0.35 21.28 31.37
C LEU A 84 -0.78 20.45 32.00
N ASN A 85 -0.99 19.19 31.50
CA ASN A 85 -1.82 18.18 32.14
C ASN A 85 -3.29 18.61 32.41
N ASN A 86 -3.81 19.50 31.58
CA ASN A 86 -5.13 20.13 31.80
C ASN A 86 -5.32 20.73 33.23
N LYS A 87 -4.23 21.12 33.86
CA LYS A 87 -4.32 21.85 35.15
C LYS A 87 -4.54 23.31 34.87
N ASN A 88 -5.25 23.96 35.75
CA ASN A 88 -5.61 25.38 35.58
C ASN A 88 -4.35 26.26 35.59
N PHE A 89 -3.98 26.78 34.43
CA PHE A 89 -2.82 27.67 34.24
C PHE A 89 -3.14 29.15 34.45
N THR A 90 -4.33 29.47 34.85
CA THR A 90 -4.92 30.80 34.94
C THR A 90 -3.96 31.87 35.53
N HIS A 91 -3.41 31.67 36.71
CA HIS A 91 -2.54 32.62 37.37
C HIS A 91 -1.06 32.57 36.95
N ARG A 92 -0.72 31.87 35.85
CA ARG A 92 0.64 31.70 35.36
C ARG A 92 0.84 32.33 33.98
N THR A 93 -0.17 33.01 33.47
CA THR A 93 -0.07 33.82 32.25
C THR A 93 1.06 34.82 32.34
N ILE A 94 1.93 34.87 31.35
CA ILE A 94 3.03 35.84 31.30
C ILE A 94 2.48 37.15 30.77
N GLY A 95 2.70 38.27 31.51
CA GLY A 95 2.15 39.56 31.07
C GLY A 95 0.65 39.63 31.25
N TRP A 96 0.17 39.67 32.51
CA TRP A 96 -1.26 39.52 32.82
C TRP A 96 -2.06 40.84 32.86
N ASP A 97 -1.36 41.99 33.02
CA ASP A 97 -2.02 43.31 33.10
C ASP A 97 -1.15 44.44 32.52
N ASP A 98 -1.60 45.70 32.66
CA ASP A 98 -0.95 46.90 32.12
C ASP A 98 0.42 47.20 32.77
N ASP A 99 0.58 46.85 34.03
CA ASP A 99 1.83 47.04 34.79
C ASP A 99 2.83 45.88 34.54
N HIS A 100 2.38 44.76 33.97
CA HIS A 100 3.16 43.57 33.76
C HIS A 100 3.06 43.06 32.31
N ARG A 101 3.43 43.91 31.37
CA ARG A 101 3.41 43.53 29.92
C ARG A 101 4.64 42.69 29.56
N PHE A 102 4.46 41.74 28.69
CA PHE A 102 5.58 40.98 28.17
C PHE A 102 6.27 41.74 27.01
N GLY A 103 7.56 42.03 27.15
CA GLY A 103 8.39 42.75 26.18
C GLY A 103 9.56 41.92 25.64
N GLY A 104 9.69 40.67 26.06
CA GLY A 104 10.78 39.78 25.66
C GLY A 104 10.47 38.94 24.41
N LYS A 105 11.34 38.01 24.09
CA LYS A 105 11.11 37.00 23.05
C LYS A 105 10.85 35.65 23.71
N LEU A 106 9.69 35.03 23.43
CA LEU A 106 9.41 33.63 23.71
C LEU A 106 9.59 32.82 22.44
N ASP A 107 10.59 31.97 22.38
CA ASP A 107 10.89 31.11 21.25
C ASP A 107 10.66 29.63 21.65
N GLY A 108 9.63 29.03 21.07
CA GLY A 108 9.27 27.65 21.29
C GLY A 108 10.24 26.63 20.71
N GLN A 109 11.22 27.04 19.90
CA GLN A 109 12.20 26.17 19.24
C GLN A 109 11.55 25.01 18.44
N GLY A 110 10.27 25.13 18.11
CA GLY A 110 9.47 24.08 17.49
C GLY A 110 8.98 23.02 18.46
N HIS A 111 9.07 23.27 19.78
CA HIS A 111 8.47 22.42 20.80
C HIS A 111 6.99 22.68 20.98
N THR A 112 6.33 21.72 21.62
CA THR A 112 4.89 21.73 21.84
C THR A 112 4.55 21.88 23.33
N ILE A 113 3.59 22.75 23.63
CA ILE A 113 2.91 22.81 24.92
C ILE A 113 1.60 22.04 24.77
N TYR A 114 1.47 20.94 25.50
CA TYR A 114 0.26 20.12 25.50
C TYR A 114 -0.69 20.48 26.64
N ASN A 115 -1.98 20.27 26.39
CA ASN A 115 -3.03 20.26 27.41
C ASN A 115 -3.13 21.56 28.17
N LEU A 116 -3.06 22.70 27.46
CA LEU A 116 -3.25 24.03 28.07
C LEU A 116 -4.69 24.21 28.50
N TYR A 117 -4.90 24.45 29.81
CA TYR A 117 -6.20 24.82 30.39
C TYR A 117 -6.12 26.14 31.12
N ILE A 118 -6.89 27.12 30.66
CA ILE A 118 -7.04 28.44 31.29
C ILE A 118 -8.53 28.71 31.54
N GLU A 119 -8.92 28.94 32.78
CA GLU A 119 -10.26 29.33 33.17
C GLU A 119 -10.17 30.54 34.13
N GLN A 120 -10.54 31.72 33.65
CA GLN A 120 -10.30 32.95 34.44
C GLN A 120 -11.35 34.02 34.24
N GLU A 121 -11.44 34.87 35.27
CA GLU A 121 -12.30 36.06 35.34
C GLU A 121 -11.60 37.38 34.90
N HIS A 122 -10.32 37.37 34.46
CA HIS A 122 -9.57 38.57 34.06
C HIS A 122 -9.46 38.77 32.55
N ASP A 123 -9.08 40.02 32.14
CA ASP A 123 -9.22 40.50 30.77
C ASP A 123 -8.30 39.87 29.73
N ASN A 124 -7.03 39.58 30.06
CA ASN A 124 -6.03 39.14 29.08
C ASN A 124 -5.68 37.67 29.28
N ARG A 125 -5.97 36.82 28.27
CA ARG A 125 -5.83 35.36 28.41
C ARG A 125 -5.08 34.73 27.27
N GLY A 126 -4.18 33.83 27.62
CA GLY A 126 -3.31 33.06 26.77
C GLY A 126 -2.06 32.64 27.52
N ILE A 127 -1.12 31.98 26.85
CA ILE A 127 0.23 31.78 27.40
C ILE A 127 0.85 33.12 27.76
N VAL A 128 0.70 34.09 26.86
CA VAL A 128 0.99 35.51 27.16
C VAL A 128 -0.34 36.29 27.16
N GLY A 129 -0.65 36.96 28.28
CA GLY A 129 -1.87 37.75 28.37
C GLY A 129 -1.76 39.05 27.59
N TRP A 130 -0.75 39.86 27.90
CA TRP A 130 -0.49 41.15 27.24
C TRP A 130 0.97 41.28 26.80
N MET A 131 1.17 41.38 25.50
CA MET A 131 2.47 41.57 24.87
C MET A 131 2.62 43.00 24.36
N CYS A 132 3.75 43.63 24.66
CA CYS A 132 4.05 44.97 24.18
C CYS A 132 5.54 45.09 23.83
N GLY A 133 5.84 45.12 22.51
CA GLY A 133 7.21 45.13 22.01
C GLY A 133 7.92 43.77 22.09
N GLY A 134 7.20 42.70 22.29
CA GLY A 134 7.71 41.34 22.43
C GLY A 134 7.44 40.46 21.22
N ASP A 135 8.07 39.30 21.17
CA ASP A 135 7.90 38.31 20.14
C ASP A 135 7.50 36.93 20.70
N ILE A 136 6.59 36.23 20.04
CA ILE A 136 6.31 34.81 20.28
C ILE A 136 6.53 34.08 18.96
N VAL A 137 7.48 33.13 18.94
CA VAL A 137 7.84 32.46 17.70
C VAL A 137 8.04 30.96 17.90
N ASN A 138 7.83 30.18 16.82
CA ASN A 138 8.14 28.76 16.76
C ASN A 138 7.46 27.92 17.86
N LEU A 139 6.25 28.25 18.25
CA LEU A 139 5.53 27.63 19.37
C LEU A 139 4.27 26.91 18.88
N LYS A 140 4.14 25.65 19.25
CA LYS A 140 2.92 24.87 19.04
C LYS A 140 2.21 24.65 20.38
N VAL A 141 0.89 24.82 20.39
CA VAL A 141 0.03 24.50 21.53
C VAL A 141 -1.02 23.50 21.08
N GLU A 142 -1.11 22.38 21.76
CA GLU A 142 -1.99 21.29 21.39
C GLU A 142 -2.89 20.85 22.54
N ASN A 143 -4.16 20.51 22.22
CA ASN A 143 -5.22 20.17 23.17
C ASN A 143 -5.53 21.35 24.11
N VAL A 144 -6.09 22.40 23.53
CA VAL A 144 -6.28 23.68 24.18
C VAL A 144 -7.69 23.79 24.77
N SER A 145 -7.83 24.33 25.99
CA SER A 145 -9.07 24.79 26.56
C SER A 145 -8.83 26.14 27.22
N VAL A 146 -9.09 27.24 26.53
CA VAL A 146 -9.04 28.59 27.07
C VAL A 146 -10.46 29.09 27.23
N GLU A 147 -10.90 29.31 28.46
CA GLU A 147 -12.26 29.70 28.78
C GLU A 147 -12.23 31.04 29.51
N ALA A 148 -13.08 31.95 29.08
CA ALA A 148 -13.25 33.23 29.70
C ALA A 148 -14.73 33.51 29.95
N GLY A 149 -15.02 34.12 31.07
CA GLY A 149 -16.35 34.63 31.39
C GLY A 149 -16.26 35.66 32.50
N ASN A 150 -16.75 36.85 32.25
CA ASN A 150 -16.97 37.84 33.31
C ASN A 150 -18.13 38.73 32.85
N ASP A 151 -18.94 39.10 33.78
CA ASP A 151 -20.17 39.84 33.53
C ASP A 151 -19.98 41.35 33.21
N ASN A 152 -18.76 41.91 33.30
CA ASN A 152 -18.61 43.36 33.28
C ASN A 152 -17.36 43.95 32.57
N ASP A 153 -16.39 43.16 32.07
CA ASP A 153 -15.15 43.69 31.51
C ASP A 153 -14.81 43.13 30.13
N GLU A 154 -14.02 43.87 29.35
CA GLU A 154 -13.49 43.45 28.05
C GLU A 154 -12.68 42.17 28.17
N ALA A 155 -12.90 41.17 27.31
CA ALA A 155 -12.13 39.94 27.28
C ALA A 155 -11.25 39.85 26.04
N TYR A 156 -9.93 39.77 26.23
CA TYR A 156 -8.92 39.60 25.19
C TYR A 156 -8.37 38.17 25.26
N VAL A 157 -8.83 37.30 24.39
CA VAL A 157 -8.62 35.86 24.53
C VAL A 157 -8.00 35.24 23.30
N GLY A 158 -6.83 34.62 23.46
CA GLY A 158 -6.18 33.77 22.47
C GLY A 158 -5.34 32.68 23.16
N ALA A 159 -5.17 31.53 22.58
CA ALA A 159 -4.36 30.49 23.19
C ALA A 159 -2.88 30.88 23.31
N ILE A 160 -2.36 31.64 22.35
CA ILE A 160 -0.97 32.14 22.33
C ILE A 160 -0.90 33.49 23.08
N CYS A 161 -1.72 34.44 22.67
CA CYS A 161 -1.67 35.79 23.22
C CYS A 161 -3.07 36.38 23.36
N GLY A 162 -3.38 36.96 24.50
CA GLY A 162 -4.64 37.72 24.72
C GLY A 162 -4.63 39.04 23.94
N ARG A 163 -3.67 39.89 24.20
CA ARG A 163 -3.50 41.21 23.62
C ARG A 163 -2.08 41.47 23.17
N MET A 164 -1.88 42.05 21.97
CA MET A 164 -0.55 42.45 21.47
C MET A 164 -0.54 43.90 21.00
N GLN A 165 0.57 44.58 21.26
CA GLN A 165 0.77 46.00 20.96
C GLN A 165 2.20 46.32 20.54
N ASN A 166 2.36 47.41 19.80
CA ASN A 166 3.63 48.13 19.62
C ASN A 166 4.86 47.27 19.27
N HIS A 167 5.12 47.01 17.98
CA HIS A 167 6.24 46.19 17.46
C HIS A 167 6.22 44.73 17.92
N SER A 168 5.08 44.20 18.27
CA SER A 168 4.95 42.81 18.68
C SER A 168 4.81 41.89 17.48
N VAL A 169 5.41 40.70 17.54
CA VAL A 169 5.36 39.71 16.45
C VAL A 169 4.90 38.36 17.01
N ILE A 170 3.93 37.75 16.35
CA ILE A 170 3.61 36.32 16.52
C ILE A 170 3.89 35.64 15.19
N SER A 171 4.85 34.71 15.16
CA SER A 171 5.18 34.04 13.91
C SER A 171 5.55 32.57 14.12
N HIS A 172 5.23 31.75 13.10
CA HIS A 172 5.51 30.30 13.14
C HIS A 172 4.89 29.64 14.36
N CYS A 173 3.65 30.03 14.71
CA CYS A 173 2.90 29.48 15.85
C CYS A 173 1.70 28.67 15.39
N ALA A 174 1.34 27.66 16.17
CA ALA A 174 0.22 26.78 15.88
C ALA A 174 -0.64 26.53 17.13
N VAL A 175 -1.96 26.47 16.91
CA VAL A 175 -2.93 26.00 17.91
C VAL A 175 -3.71 24.84 17.30
N ILE A 176 -3.65 23.68 17.95
CA ILE A 176 -4.20 22.44 17.42
C ILE A 176 -5.11 21.79 18.46
N ASN A 177 -6.26 21.34 18.02
CA ASN A 177 -7.27 20.64 18.83
C ASN A 177 -7.74 21.43 20.06
N GLY A 178 -9.03 21.56 20.22
CA GLY A 178 -9.61 22.13 21.42
C GLY A 178 -10.51 23.33 21.22
N LYS A 179 -10.55 24.23 22.20
CA LYS A 179 -11.44 25.40 22.17
C LYS A 179 -10.80 26.62 22.76
N VAL A 180 -11.20 27.78 22.21
CA VAL A 180 -11.02 29.12 22.80
C VAL A 180 -12.43 29.73 22.93
N ASP A 181 -12.93 29.86 24.13
CA ASP A 181 -14.35 30.07 24.42
C ASP A 181 -14.55 31.27 25.35
N VAL A 182 -15.30 32.25 24.90
CA VAL A 182 -15.79 33.33 25.76
C VAL A 182 -17.30 33.25 25.84
N TRP A 183 -17.82 33.04 27.03
CA TRP A 183 -19.25 32.89 27.29
C TRP A 183 -19.89 34.14 27.92
N ASN A 184 -19.20 35.26 27.82
CA ASN A 184 -19.71 36.56 28.27
C ASN A 184 -20.77 37.12 27.29
N TRP A 185 -21.80 37.78 27.78
CA TRP A 185 -22.85 38.40 27.00
C TRP A 185 -22.61 39.91 26.77
N ASN A 186 -21.46 40.44 27.18
CA ASN A 186 -21.10 41.84 27.00
C ASN A 186 -20.49 42.15 25.63
N ASP A 187 -20.56 43.39 25.22
CA ASP A 187 -20.31 43.84 23.85
C ASP A 187 -18.83 43.87 23.42
N ASP A 188 -17.86 43.57 24.27
CA ASP A 188 -16.44 43.82 24.02
C ASP A 188 -15.56 42.59 24.23
N ASP A 189 -15.93 41.45 23.59
CA ASP A 189 -15.13 40.24 23.59
C ASP A 189 -14.28 40.16 22.33
N PHE A 190 -12.98 39.92 22.47
CA PHE A 190 -12.01 39.79 21.39
C PHE A 190 -11.41 38.41 21.46
N VAL A 191 -11.88 37.51 20.58
CA VAL A 191 -11.57 36.08 20.67
C VAL A 191 -10.95 35.59 19.39
N GLY A 192 -9.72 35.07 19.47
CA GLY A 192 -9.04 34.42 18.35
C GLY A 192 -8.28 33.17 18.82
N ALA A 193 -8.08 32.16 17.96
CA ALA A 193 -7.32 30.99 18.38
C ALA A 193 -5.86 31.34 18.69
N ILE A 194 -5.25 32.27 17.94
CA ILE A 194 -3.88 32.73 18.15
C ILE A 194 -3.84 33.96 19.06
N CYS A 195 -4.56 35.01 18.69
CA CYS A 195 -4.53 36.28 19.40
C CYS A 195 -5.93 36.89 19.53
N GLY A 196 -6.28 37.38 20.71
CA GLY A 196 -7.56 38.07 20.93
C GLY A 196 -7.62 39.43 20.27
N TYR A 197 -6.67 40.30 20.56
CA TYR A 197 -6.70 41.69 20.14
C TYR A 197 -5.34 42.25 19.74
N VAL A 198 -5.30 42.97 18.64
CA VAL A 198 -4.11 43.67 18.15
C VAL A 198 -4.38 45.14 18.08
N SER A 199 -3.58 45.94 18.82
CA SER A 199 -3.67 47.39 18.82
C SER A 199 -2.30 48.05 18.62
N ASP A 200 -2.31 49.32 18.30
CA ASP A 200 -1.10 50.14 18.18
C ASP A 200 -1.39 51.57 18.67
N ASP A 201 -0.69 51.96 19.70
CA ASP A 201 -0.89 53.29 20.31
C ASP A 201 -0.04 54.37 19.64
N LYS A 202 0.95 54.01 18.80
CA LYS A 202 1.97 54.96 18.32
C LYS A 202 2.41 54.79 16.86
N GLY A 203 1.71 53.99 16.07
CA GLY A 203 2.10 53.72 14.67
C GLY A 203 3.27 52.78 14.51
N TYR A 204 3.46 51.89 15.47
CA TYR A 204 4.47 50.82 15.43
C TYR A 204 3.84 49.51 14.97
N PRO A 205 4.18 49.03 13.77
CA PRO A 205 3.49 47.89 13.19
C PRO A 205 3.77 46.61 13.99
N ASN A 206 2.70 45.87 14.30
CA ASN A 206 2.76 44.50 14.75
C ASN A 206 2.75 43.56 13.57
N ALA A 207 2.95 42.25 13.76
CA ALA A 207 2.81 41.25 12.71
C ALA A 207 2.30 39.90 13.25
N ILE A 208 1.43 39.24 12.45
CA ILE A 208 1.06 37.84 12.67
C ILE A 208 1.29 37.09 11.37
N GLU A 209 2.24 36.15 11.37
CA GLU A 209 2.74 35.54 10.15
C GLU A 209 2.99 34.05 10.34
N TYR A 210 2.70 33.24 9.28
CA TYR A 210 2.96 31.80 9.33
C TYR A 210 2.35 31.14 10.58
N CYS A 211 1.12 31.46 10.87
CA CYS A 211 0.39 30.89 12.01
C CYS A 211 -0.81 30.09 11.54
N TYR A 212 -1.17 29.06 12.28
CA TYR A 212 -2.38 28.32 11.97
C TYR A 212 -3.13 27.83 13.19
N ALA A 213 -4.45 27.66 13.03
CA ALA A 213 -5.27 26.96 13.98
C ALA A 213 -6.06 25.85 13.28
N HIS A 214 -5.85 24.62 13.74
CA HIS A 214 -6.43 23.43 13.18
C HIS A 214 -7.30 22.69 14.20
N ASN A 215 -8.52 22.33 13.80
CA ASN A 215 -9.47 21.63 14.67
C ASN A 215 -9.71 22.33 16.03
N VAL A 216 -9.80 23.65 15.99
CA VAL A 216 -10.08 24.49 17.17
C VAL A 216 -11.47 25.11 17.02
N GLU A 217 -12.32 25.00 18.03
CA GLU A 217 -13.55 25.78 18.10
C GLU A 217 -13.25 27.14 18.78
N VAL A 218 -13.47 28.21 18.03
CA VAL A 218 -13.38 29.57 18.56
C VAL A 218 -14.80 30.10 18.78
N ARG A 219 -15.13 30.46 20.01
CA ARG A 219 -16.47 30.86 20.37
C ARG A 219 -16.47 32.16 21.17
N GLY A 220 -17.40 33.05 20.84
CA GLY A 220 -17.60 34.32 21.57
C GLY A 220 -18.87 35.00 21.15
N HIS A 221 -19.07 36.23 21.67
CA HIS A 221 -20.27 37.00 21.41
C HIS A 221 -20.09 37.91 20.18
N LYS A 222 -19.03 38.71 20.12
CA LYS A 222 -18.95 39.80 19.13
C LYS A 222 -17.74 39.76 18.21
N GLN A 223 -16.52 39.97 18.65
CA GLN A 223 -15.31 39.99 17.80
C GLN A 223 -14.62 38.61 17.77
N VAL A 224 -15.12 37.71 16.96
CA VAL A 224 -14.68 36.30 16.92
C VAL A 224 -13.96 35.98 15.65
N GLY A 225 -12.67 35.66 15.72
CA GLY A 225 -11.86 35.31 14.55
C GLY A 225 -11.13 33.98 14.70
N GLY A 226 -10.98 33.25 13.59
CA GLY A 226 -10.29 31.97 13.60
C GLY A 226 -8.80 32.08 13.97
N ILE A 227 -8.17 33.19 13.65
CA ILE A 227 -6.78 33.52 14.00
C ILE A 227 -6.75 34.68 15.00
N VAL A 228 -7.43 35.79 14.69
CA VAL A 228 -7.41 37.02 15.49
C VAL A 228 -8.83 37.52 15.75
N GLY A 229 -9.17 37.85 16.98
CA GLY A 229 -10.48 38.43 17.33
C GLY A 229 -10.68 39.79 16.66
N ARG A 230 -9.77 40.73 16.93
CA ARG A 230 -9.84 42.09 16.39
C ARG A 230 -8.45 42.68 16.04
N VAL A 231 -8.37 43.39 14.92
CA VAL A 231 -7.25 44.27 14.56
C VAL A 231 -7.74 45.71 14.53
N ASP A 232 -7.17 46.57 15.38
CA ASP A 232 -7.66 47.97 15.57
C ASP A 232 -7.36 48.85 14.35
N LYS A 233 -8.14 49.91 14.19
CA LYS A 233 -8.15 50.84 13.06
C LYS A 233 -6.85 51.62 12.81
N ASN A 234 -6.06 51.82 13.83
CA ASN A 234 -4.84 52.61 13.74
C ASN A 234 -3.58 51.74 13.51
N THR A 235 -3.75 50.44 13.32
CA THR A 235 -2.64 49.52 13.14
C THR A 235 -2.42 49.15 11.68
N ASP A 236 -1.16 49.14 11.27
CA ASP A 236 -0.74 48.65 9.95
C ASP A 236 -0.20 47.21 10.08
N THR A 237 -0.91 46.38 10.85
CA THR A 237 -0.51 45.03 11.18
C THR A 237 -0.72 44.07 10.02
N PRO A 238 0.31 43.51 9.38
CA PRO A 238 0.15 42.43 8.42
C PRO A 238 -0.27 41.13 9.12
N ILE A 239 -1.29 40.47 8.55
CA ILE A 239 -1.64 39.10 8.84
C ILE A 239 -1.44 38.30 7.53
N ARG A 240 -0.43 37.42 7.47
CA ARG A 240 -0.06 36.76 6.23
C ARG A 240 0.40 35.33 6.43
N ASN A 241 0.20 34.53 5.34
CA ASN A 241 0.58 33.13 5.32
C ASN A 241 -0.01 32.33 6.49
N CYS A 242 -1.23 32.62 6.86
CA CYS A 242 -1.94 31.94 7.96
C CYS A 242 -3.09 31.09 7.43
N TYR A 243 -3.47 30.04 8.16
CA TYR A 243 -4.70 29.33 7.87
C TYR A 243 -5.51 28.94 9.10
N PHE A 244 -6.83 28.80 8.88
CA PHE A 244 -7.78 28.33 9.86
C PHE A 244 -8.61 27.17 9.32
N SER A 245 -8.59 26.02 9.97
CA SER A 245 -9.42 24.85 9.64
C SER A 245 -10.28 24.38 10.81
N GLY A 246 -10.54 25.29 11.76
CA GLY A 246 -11.42 25.09 12.90
C GLY A 246 -12.88 25.44 12.64
N LYS A 247 -13.61 25.74 13.71
CA LYS A 247 -15.01 26.14 13.71
C LYS A 247 -15.18 27.46 14.43
N ILE A 248 -15.95 28.39 13.84
CA ILE A 248 -16.40 29.63 14.51
C ILE A 248 -17.80 29.40 15.05
N THR A 249 -18.01 29.78 16.32
CA THR A 249 -19.33 29.81 16.93
C THR A 249 -19.51 31.18 17.56
N HIS A 250 -20.58 31.90 17.22
CA HIS A 250 -20.86 33.25 17.70
C HIS A 250 -22.31 33.34 18.12
N SER A 251 -22.59 34.20 19.08
CA SER A 251 -23.96 34.51 19.57
C SER A 251 -24.46 35.89 19.16
N GLY A 252 -23.56 36.79 18.72
CA GLY A 252 -23.89 38.13 18.20
C GLY A 252 -24.00 38.13 16.68
N ASP A 253 -24.57 39.19 16.12
CA ASP A 253 -24.80 39.37 14.69
C ASP A 253 -23.65 40.11 13.97
N GLU A 254 -22.64 40.56 14.74
CA GLU A 254 -21.57 41.43 14.22
C GLU A 254 -20.17 40.79 14.42
N TYR A 255 -19.21 41.15 13.55
CA TYR A 255 -17.75 41.01 13.70
C TYR A 255 -17.23 39.58 13.92
N TYR A 256 -17.68 38.63 13.13
CA TYR A 256 -17.07 37.29 13.13
C TYR A 256 -16.49 36.93 11.76
N GLY A 257 -15.36 36.26 11.77
CA GLY A 257 -14.67 35.88 10.53
C GLY A 257 -13.70 34.72 10.68
N ALA A 258 -13.51 33.98 9.61
CA ALA A 258 -12.67 32.77 9.61
C ALA A 258 -11.19 33.06 9.92
N ILE A 259 -10.68 34.24 9.57
CA ILE A 259 -9.32 34.66 9.90
C ILE A 259 -9.37 35.77 10.97
N VAL A 260 -10.11 36.83 10.76
CA VAL A 260 -10.21 37.98 11.69
C VAL A 260 -11.67 38.27 11.98
N GLY A 261 -12.01 38.44 13.24
CA GLY A 261 -13.37 38.80 13.65
C GLY A 261 -13.71 40.22 13.21
N GLU A 262 -13.04 41.23 13.77
CA GLU A 262 -13.20 42.62 13.36
C GLU A 262 -11.91 43.18 12.76
N ARG A 263 -12.01 43.76 11.56
CA ARG A 263 -10.86 44.27 10.79
C ARG A 263 -10.99 45.76 10.48
N TRP A 264 -9.95 46.50 10.84
CA TRP A 264 -9.78 47.90 10.43
C TRP A 264 -8.51 48.12 9.58
N SER A 265 -7.57 47.13 9.55
CA SER A 265 -6.34 47.19 8.75
C SER A 265 -6.48 46.49 7.40
N ASN A 266 -5.74 46.97 6.40
CA ASN A 266 -5.79 46.48 5.04
C ASN A 266 -4.64 45.53 4.63
N LYS A 267 -3.75 45.14 5.55
CA LYS A 267 -2.59 44.31 5.22
C LYS A 267 -2.85 42.83 5.52
N MET A 268 -3.67 42.22 4.68
CA MET A 268 -3.88 40.79 4.65
C MET A 268 -3.27 40.19 3.40
N GLU A 269 -2.55 39.10 3.51
CA GLU A 269 -1.88 38.50 2.37
C GLU A 269 -1.82 36.98 2.52
N ASN A 270 -2.24 36.27 1.49
CA ASN A 270 -2.03 34.83 1.36
C ASN A 270 -2.54 34.00 2.54
N ASN A 271 -3.74 34.34 3.04
CA ASN A 271 -4.40 33.61 4.12
C ASN A 271 -5.46 32.66 3.58
N PHE A 272 -5.70 31.54 4.25
CA PHE A 272 -6.62 30.49 3.82
C PHE A 272 -7.52 30.04 4.97
N TYR A 273 -8.74 29.61 4.65
CA TYR A 273 -9.61 28.99 5.64
C TYR A 273 -10.48 27.89 5.05
N LEU A 274 -10.83 26.91 5.90
CA LEU A 274 -11.78 25.87 5.53
C LEU A 274 -13.19 26.44 5.45
N ASN A 275 -13.74 26.53 4.24
CA ASN A 275 -15.13 26.94 4.03
C ASN A 275 -16.06 25.77 4.40
N ARG A 276 -16.77 25.90 5.52
CA ARG A 276 -17.74 24.90 6.02
C ARG A 276 -19.15 25.09 5.48
N ASN A 277 -19.38 26.10 4.65
CA ASN A 277 -20.72 26.50 4.18
C ASN A 277 -21.70 26.84 5.33
N ASP A 278 -21.18 27.33 6.44
CA ASP A 278 -21.92 27.70 7.65
C ASP A 278 -22.25 29.20 7.72
N GLY A 279 -21.94 29.95 6.67
CA GLY A 279 -22.18 31.39 6.57
C GLY A 279 -21.07 32.26 7.15
N VAL A 280 -20.01 31.66 7.71
CA VAL A 280 -18.84 32.40 8.23
C VAL A 280 -18.07 32.99 7.05
N LYS A 281 -17.88 34.32 7.10
CA LYS A 281 -17.11 35.08 6.11
C LYS A 281 -15.61 35.02 6.42
N SER A 282 -14.81 35.52 5.50
CA SER A 282 -13.35 35.66 5.69
C SER A 282 -12.99 36.52 6.89
N PHE A 283 -13.74 37.57 7.09
CA PHE A 283 -13.61 38.51 8.21
C PHE A 283 -14.93 39.24 8.46
N GLY A 284 -15.14 39.76 9.67
CA GLY A 284 -16.24 40.64 10.04
C GLY A 284 -15.95 42.13 9.75
N ASN A 285 -16.98 42.93 9.58
CA ASN A 285 -16.89 44.31 9.16
C ASN A 285 -16.89 45.26 10.37
N GLY A 286 -15.94 46.19 10.47
CA GLY A 286 -15.80 47.13 11.57
C GLY A 286 -16.65 48.41 11.47
N ASP A 287 -17.25 48.81 10.34
CA ASP A 287 -18.01 50.07 10.25
C ASP A 287 -19.31 50.02 9.42
N GLY A 288 -19.74 48.84 9.01
CA GLY A 288 -20.99 48.68 8.22
C GLY A 288 -21.07 49.45 6.90
N SER A 289 -20.06 50.23 6.54
CA SER A 289 -20.05 51.15 5.41
C SER A 289 -19.17 50.77 4.25
N ARG A 290 -18.32 49.74 4.42
CA ARG A 290 -17.50 49.19 3.33
C ARG A 290 -17.93 47.77 3.06
N ASP A 291 -18.65 47.63 1.95
CA ASP A 291 -18.71 46.35 1.28
C ASP A 291 -17.26 45.82 1.14
N CYS A 292 -16.91 44.85 1.96
CA CYS A 292 -15.66 44.17 1.78
C CYS A 292 -15.76 43.52 0.43
N ASP A 293 -14.98 44.04 -0.54
CA ASP A 293 -14.89 43.46 -1.87
C ASP A 293 -14.72 41.93 -1.71
N PRO A 294 -15.67 41.11 -2.14
CA PRO A 294 -15.55 39.67 -2.06
C PRO A 294 -14.38 39.13 -2.87
N ASN A 295 -13.63 40.02 -3.52
CA ASN A 295 -12.52 39.67 -4.39
C ASN A 295 -11.33 40.66 -4.30
N PRO A 296 -10.77 40.93 -3.12
CA PRO A 296 -9.46 41.54 -3.04
C PRO A 296 -8.46 40.39 -3.33
N GLY A 297 -7.92 40.39 -4.54
CA GLY A 297 -7.05 39.30 -4.98
C GLY A 297 -6.04 38.84 -3.92
N ASN A 298 -6.11 37.57 -3.53
CA ASN A 298 -5.16 36.83 -2.68
C ASN A 298 -5.05 37.22 -1.19
N GLU A 299 -5.95 38.00 -0.61
CA GLU A 299 -5.81 38.35 0.82
C GLU A 299 -6.26 37.24 1.78
N ILE A 300 -7.50 36.72 1.59
CA ILE A 300 -8.06 35.63 2.38
C ILE A 300 -8.90 34.75 1.46
N ASN A 301 -8.56 33.46 1.38
CA ASN A 301 -9.12 32.55 0.40
C ASN A 301 -9.92 31.42 1.08
N PRO A 302 -11.23 31.29 0.77
CA PRO A 302 -12.00 30.14 1.19
C PRO A 302 -11.52 28.89 0.43
N CYS A 303 -11.32 27.79 1.13
CA CYS A 303 -10.89 26.52 0.56
C CYS A 303 -11.83 25.39 0.96
N THR A 304 -12.03 24.47 0.05
CA THR A 304 -12.53 23.13 0.39
C THR A 304 -11.47 22.38 1.22
N ASP A 305 -11.85 21.29 1.85
CA ASP A 305 -10.90 20.44 2.60
C ASP A 305 -9.75 19.94 1.71
N ALA A 306 -10.06 19.54 0.48
CA ALA A 306 -9.06 19.05 -0.47
C ALA A 306 -8.09 20.15 -0.94
N GLU A 307 -8.59 21.38 -1.14
CA GLU A 307 -7.75 22.53 -1.54
C GLU A 307 -6.82 22.95 -0.39
N LEU A 308 -7.32 22.95 0.84
CA LEU A 308 -6.52 23.31 2.02
C LEU A 308 -5.41 22.28 2.32
N LYS A 309 -5.60 21.03 1.90
CA LYS A 309 -4.61 19.94 1.98
C LYS A 309 -3.71 19.85 0.73
N ALA A 310 -3.98 20.67 -0.28
CA ALA A 310 -3.20 20.62 -1.52
C ALA A 310 -1.75 21.07 -1.32
N PRO A 311 -0.79 20.45 -2.00
CA PRO A 311 0.60 20.88 -1.91
C PRO A 311 0.76 22.27 -2.53
N LEU A 312 1.69 23.02 -1.96
CA LEU A 312 2.04 24.39 -2.39
C LEU A 312 0.91 25.41 -2.24
N LEU A 313 -0.01 25.21 -1.29
CA LEU A 313 -1.08 26.15 -0.96
C LEU A 313 -0.56 27.59 -0.81
N PHE A 314 0.56 27.77 -0.12
CA PHE A 314 1.17 29.09 0.15
C PHE A 314 2.12 29.59 -0.95
N GLY A 315 2.20 28.88 -2.07
CA GLY A 315 3.00 29.28 -3.23
C GLY A 315 4.20 28.39 -3.52
N ASN A 316 4.69 28.47 -4.74
CA ASN A 316 5.78 27.61 -5.23
C ASN A 316 7.14 27.88 -4.56
N ASP A 317 7.37 29.10 -4.14
CA ASP A 317 8.65 29.56 -3.58
C ASP A 317 8.68 29.53 -2.05
N ASP A 318 7.52 29.28 -1.43
CA ASP A 318 7.43 29.18 0.02
C ASP A 318 8.18 27.93 0.52
N THR A 319 8.98 28.09 1.56
CA THR A 319 9.78 27.02 2.18
C THR A 319 9.45 26.83 3.66
N GLU A 320 8.47 27.54 4.18
CA GLU A 320 8.08 27.45 5.59
C GLU A 320 7.08 26.33 5.88
N TRP A 321 6.39 25.84 4.83
CA TRP A 321 5.35 24.82 4.95
C TRP A 321 5.77 23.45 4.44
N VAL A 322 5.43 22.43 5.21
CA VAL A 322 5.52 21.01 4.87
C VAL A 322 4.12 20.49 4.56
N TYR A 323 3.92 19.97 3.36
CA TYR A 323 2.62 19.45 2.93
C TYR A 323 2.60 17.93 3.09
N ARG A 324 1.71 17.44 3.95
CA ARG A 324 1.54 16.01 4.22
C ARG A 324 0.65 15.35 3.16
N LEU A 325 0.83 14.06 2.94
CA LEU A 325 -0.11 13.28 2.11
C LEU A 325 -1.44 13.19 2.83
N ASP A 326 -2.49 13.71 2.19
CA ASP A 326 -3.88 13.76 2.70
C ASP A 326 -4.03 14.49 4.06
N GLY A 327 -3.02 15.27 4.45
CA GLY A 327 -3.00 16.07 5.68
C GLY A 327 -2.96 17.59 5.43
N TYR A 328 -3.26 18.35 6.46
CA TYR A 328 -3.12 19.81 6.43
C TYR A 328 -1.64 20.23 6.43
N PRO A 329 -1.30 21.42 5.87
CA PRO A 329 0.05 21.96 5.95
C PRO A 329 0.51 22.11 7.39
N GLU A 330 1.77 21.80 7.64
CA GLU A 330 2.44 22.01 8.92
C GLU A 330 3.67 22.89 8.72
N LEU A 331 3.98 23.74 9.69
CA LEU A 331 5.21 24.53 9.62
C LEU A 331 6.45 23.66 9.76
N LYS A 332 7.47 23.93 8.97
CA LYS A 332 8.72 23.16 8.95
C LYS A 332 9.39 23.08 10.31
N VAL A 333 9.23 24.10 11.15
CA VAL A 333 9.81 24.16 12.50
C VAL A 333 9.26 23.08 13.42
N PHE A 334 8.04 22.57 13.17
CA PHE A 334 7.41 21.48 13.93
C PHE A 334 7.65 20.10 13.32
N PHE A 335 8.15 20.03 12.10
CA PHE A 335 8.34 18.77 11.41
C PHE A 335 9.60 18.02 11.88
N ARG A 336 9.48 16.75 12.25
CA ARG A 336 10.54 15.98 12.92
C ARG A 336 11.10 14.79 12.12
N TYR A 337 10.66 14.53 10.93
CA TYR A 337 11.07 13.36 10.11
C TYR A 337 10.90 12.02 10.84
N ASN A 338 9.83 11.85 11.60
CA ASN A 338 9.58 10.58 12.29
C ASN A 338 9.34 9.45 11.29
N LYS A 339 9.73 8.22 11.66
CA LYS A 339 9.44 7.06 10.85
C LYS A 339 7.93 6.92 10.60
N GLY A 340 7.55 6.83 9.33
CA GLY A 340 6.15 6.83 8.89
C GLY A 340 5.61 8.18 8.41
N ASP A 341 6.27 9.30 8.75
CA ASP A 341 5.88 10.62 8.25
C ASP A 341 5.91 10.68 6.73
N THR A 342 4.86 11.26 6.14
CA THR A 342 4.78 11.50 4.70
C THR A 342 4.80 12.99 4.40
N PHE A 343 5.55 13.41 3.39
CA PHE A 343 5.60 14.81 3.00
C PHE A 343 5.90 14.98 1.51
N TYR A 344 5.49 16.14 1.00
CA TYR A 344 5.67 16.53 -0.39
C TYR A 344 7.09 17.03 -0.67
N GLU A 345 7.65 16.59 -1.80
CA GLU A 345 8.92 17.08 -2.33
C GLU A 345 8.78 17.59 -3.76
N LYS A 346 9.39 18.75 -4.02
CA LYS A 346 9.33 19.42 -5.34
C LYS A 346 10.13 18.72 -6.43
N GLY A 347 11.00 17.80 -6.07
CA GLY A 347 11.97 17.22 -7.01
C GLY A 347 12.40 15.80 -6.66
N ILE A 348 11.46 14.87 -6.56
CA ILE A 348 11.73 13.43 -6.36
C ILE A 348 12.25 12.77 -7.63
N GLY A 349 12.14 13.42 -8.76
CA GLY A 349 12.57 12.92 -10.05
C GLY A 349 12.85 14.04 -11.05
N ASP A 350 13.25 13.63 -12.24
CA ASP A 350 13.60 14.52 -13.35
C ASP A 350 13.01 14.01 -14.67
N GLN A 351 12.51 14.95 -15.47
CA GLN A 351 12.12 14.74 -16.87
C GLN A 351 12.83 15.80 -17.74
N LYS A 352 14.01 15.46 -18.26
CA LYS A 352 14.86 16.38 -19.04
C LYS A 352 15.11 17.74 -18.37
N GLY A 353 15.51 17.74 -17.10
CA GLY A 353 15.81 18.96 -16.35
C GLY A 353 14.59 19.59 -15.68
N LEU A 354 13.39 19.09 -15.92
CA LEU A 354 12.18 19.52 -15.22
C LEU A 354 11.98 18.66 -13.97
N LYS A 355 11.94 19.30 -12.81
CA LYS A 355 11.70 18.61 -11.53
C LYS A 355 10.29 18.04 -11.48
N VAL A 356 10.20 16.76 -11.14
CA VAL A 356 8.93 16.05 -10.91
C VAL A 356 8.66 15.99 -9.41
N PRO A 357 7.53 16.51 -8.96
CA PRO A 357 7.18 16.47 -7.54
C PRO A 357 6.49 15.16 -7.15
N GLY A 358 6.52 14.89 -5.83
CA GLY A 358 5.84 13.72 -5.27
C GLY A 358 5.82 13.75 -3.75
N TYR A 359 5.25 12.70 -3.17
CA TYR A 359 5.27 12.48 -1.73
C TYR A 359 6.21 11.34 -1.39
N VAL A 360 7.00 11.56 -0.34
CA VAL A 360 7.88 10.56 0.23
C VAL A 360 7.49 10.26 1.67
N LYS A 361 7.81 9.05 2.13
CA LYS A 361 7.57 8.58 3.49
C LYS A 361 8.90 8.22 4.13
N VAL A 362 9.15 8.69 5.33
CA VAL A 362 10.35 8.34 6.10
C VAL A 362 10.28 6.86 6.49
N VAL A 363 11.29 6.08 6.08
CA VAL A 363 11.40 4.66 6.43
C VAL A 363 12.49 4.40 7.47
N ASP A 364 13.52 5.25 7.48
CA ASP A 364 14.62 5.18 8.44
C ASP A 364 15.21 6.59 8.65
N ASN A 365 15.30 7.02 9.89
CA ASN A 365 15.84 8.32 10.30
C ASN A 365 16.98 8.23 11.34
N GLU A 366 17.55 7.03 11.54
CA GLU A 366 18.60 6.80 12.54
C GLU A 366 19.95 7.46 12.13
N SER A 367 20.18 7.58 10.82
CA SER A 367 21.41 8.19 10.29
C SER A 367 21.15 8.98 9.02
N SER A 368 21.87 10.11 8.86
CA SER A 368 21.82 10.91 7.62
C SER A 368 22.67 10.27 6.50
N PRO A 369 22.21 10.24 5.24
CA PRO A 369 20.90 10.69 4.75
C PRO A 369 19.76 9.80 5.25
N TYR A 370 18.62 10.40 5.63
CA TYR A 370 17.43 9.65 6.02
C TYR A 370 16.88 8.88 4.84
N LYS A 371 16.46 7.61 5.06
CA LYS A 371 15.91 6.79 4.01
C LYS A 371 14.41 7.04 3.85
N VAL A 372 13.99 7.13 2.60
CA VAL A 372 12.58 7.39 2.27
C VAL A 372 12.05 6.44 1.20
N GLU A 373 10.75 6.19 1.27
CA GLU A 373 9.96 5.49 0.27
C GLU A 373 9.21 6.52 -0.61
N LEU A 374 9.27 6.39 -1.91
CA LEU A 374 8.40 7.16 -2.82
C LEU A 374 6.99 6.58 -2.79
N VAL A 375 6.03 7.31 -2.21
CA VAL A 375 4.66 6.83 -2.03
C VAL A 375 3.66 7.37 -3.05
N LYS A 376 3.95 8.53 -3.65
CA LYS A 376 3.07 9.12 -4.67
C LYS A 376 3.85 10.08 -5.57
N ILE A 377 3.68 9.96 -6.88
CA ILE A 377 4.11 10.97 -7.84
C ILE A 377 2.93 11.93 -8.08
N VAL A 378 3.22 13.22 -8.10
CA VAL A 378 2.23 14.23 -8.51
C VAL A 378 2.45 14.50 -10.00
N PRO A 379 1.59 13.97 -10.89
CA PRO A 379 1.82 14.05 -12.32
C PRO A 379 1.72 15.50 -12.79
N LYS A 380 2.70 15.91 -13.59
CA LYS A 380 2.61 17.09 -14.43
C LYS A 380 2.62 16.65 -15.88
N TRP A 381 1.90 17.37 -16.75
CA TRP A 381 1.96 17.12 -18.18
C TRP A 381 3.32 17.60 -18.70
N PHE A 382 4.17 16.63 -19.07
CA PHE A 382 5.44 16.88 -19.70
C PHE A 382 5.43 16.29 -21.11
N GLU A 383 5.97 16.97 -22.07
CA GLU A 383 6.13 16.47 -23.45
C GLU A 383 7.13 15.30 -23.51
N ASN A 384 8.08 15.27 -22.58
CA ASN A 384 9.06 14.20 -22.49
C ASN A 384 8.52 13.00 -21.73
N LYS A 385 8.65 11.84 -22.33
CA LYS A 385 8.20 10.58 -21.76
C LYS A 385 9.30 9.78 -21.02
N ASP A 386 10.49 10.38 -20.85
CA ASP A 386 11.58 9.77 -20.07
C ASP A 386 11.58 10.32 -18.65
N PHE A 387 11.59 9.44 -17.65
CA PHE A 387 11.51 9.81 -16.25
C PHE A 387 12.66 9.18 -15.45
N THR A 388 13.33 9.98 -14.63
CA THR A 388 14.38 9.53 -13.73
C THR A 388 13.96 9.76 -12.29
N VAL A 389 13.96 8.75 -11.45
CA VAL A 389 13.80 8.83 -10.01
C VAL A 389 15.15 9.18 -9.39
N LYS A 390 15.19 10.16 -8.49
CA LYS A 390 16.43 10.54 -7.79
C LYS A 390 16.77 9.57 -6.67
N GLY A 391 18.04 9.24 -6.54
CA GLY A 391 18.56 8.44 -5.44
C GLY A 391 18.80 9.29 -4.19
N ASP A 392 19.67 10.27 -4.29
CA ASP A 392 19.99 11.19 -3.20
C ASP A 392 19.48 12.60 -3.56
N PHE A 393 18.87 13.28 -2.61
CA PHE A 393 18.36 14.64 -2.74
C PHE A 393 18.27 15.31 -1.37
N SER A 394 17.91 16.58 -1.35
CA SER A 394 17.65 17.30 -0.09
C SER A 394 16.27 17.89 -0.11
N THR A 395 15.63 17.94 1.04
CA THR A 395 14.30 18.54 1.17
C THR A 395 14.34 20.02 0.77
N TYR A 396 13.29 20.49 0.09
CA TYR A 396 13.20 21.88 -0.38
C TYR A 396 13.04 22.90 0.76
N PHE A 397 12.51 22.46 1.91
CA PHE A 397 12.16 23.34 3.02
C PHE A 397 13.23 23.39 4.13
N SER A 398 14.04 22.35 4.30
CA SER A 398 15.05 22.32 5.37
C SER A 398 16.47 22.00 4.90
N GLY A 399 16.62 21.50 3.67
CA GLY A 399 17.90 21.00 3.17
C GLY A 399 18.34 19.66 3.76
N GLN A 400 17.48 18.96 4.53
CA GLN A 400 17.78 17.64 5.09
C GLN A 400 18.14 16.67 3.96
N PRO A 401 19.33 16.02 4.02
CA PRO A 401 19.70 15.00 3.05
C PRO A 401 18.78 13.76 3.17
N LEU A 402 18.25 13.33 2.02
CA LEU A 402 17.39 12.16 1.89
C LEU A 402 17.93 11.19 0.87
N ARG A 403 17.68 9.91 1.07
CA ARG A 403 18.00 8.82 0.15
C ARG A 403 16.74 8.03 -0.21
N MET A 404 16.46 7.91 -1.50
CA MET A 404 15.40 7.06 -1.99
C MET A 404 15.80 5.60 -1.79
N ASP A 405 15.10 4.91 -0.90
CA ASP A 405 15.39 3.53 -0.50
C ASP A 405 14.32 2.54 -0.98
N ALA A 406 13.08 3.02 -1.14
CA ALA A 406 11.96 2.17 -1.53
C ALA A 406 10.98 2.86 -2.48
N LEU A 407 10.21 2.05 -3.22
CA LEU A 407 9.07 2.48 -4.04
C LEU A 407 7.80 1.80 -3.57
N ALA A 408 6.73 2.59 -3.40
CA ALA A 408 5.39 2.05 -3.12
C ALA A 408 4.79 1.36 -4.35
N ALA A 409 3.74 0.57 -4.13
CA ALA A 409 3.03 -0.12 -5.20
C ALA A 409 2.41 0.86 -6.22
N ASN A 410 2.40 0.48 -7.49
CA ASN A 410 1.77 1.21 -8.59
C ASN A 410 2.24 2.66 -8.78
N ILE A 411 3.47 2.98 -8.36
CA ILE A 411 3.98 4.36 -8.30
C ILE A 411 4.00 5.05 -9.68
N PHE A 412 4.22 4.30 -10.76
CA PHE A 412 4.30 4.83 -12.12
C PHE A 412 2.96 4.86 -12.86
N TYR A 413 1.90 4.26 -12.29
CA TYR A 413 0.61 4.13 -12.98
C TYR A 413 -0.02 5.49 -13.31
N VAL A 414 0.15 6.46 -12.43
CA VAL A 414 -0.40 7.82 -12.56
C VAL A 414 0.31 8.68 -13.60
N MET A 415 1.51 8.27 -14.05
CA MET A 415 2.31 9.03 -15.02
C MET A 415 1.82 8.91 -16.47
N GLY A 416 0.89 7.96 -16.73
CA GLY A 416 0.47 7.64 -18.08
C GLY A 416 1.60 6.97 -18.88
N GLU A 417 1.61 7.17 -20.19
CA GLU A 417 2.59 6.54 -21.09
C GLU A 417 3.97 7.20 -20.95
N LEU A 418 4.96 6.39 -20.57
CA LEU A 418 6.37 6.76 -20.48
C LEU A 418 7.18 5.95 -21.50
N ASN A 419 8.28 6.52 -22.03
CA ASN A 419 9.25 5.77 -22.84
C ASN A 419 10.18 4.98 -21.93
N THR A 420 10.88 5.67 -21.05
CA THR A 420 11.86 5.07 -20.14
C THR A 420 11.66 5.52 -18.70
N VAL A 421 11.99 4.65 -17.78
CA VAL A 421 12.09 4.95 -16.36
C VAL A 421 13.47 4.55 -15.87
N THR A 422 14.22 5.54 -15.35
CA THR A 422 15.52 5.33 -14.72
C THR A 422 15.36 5.33 -13.20
N LEU A 423 15.77 4.25 -12.57
CA LEU A 423 15.71 4.04 -11.13
C LEU A 423 17.10 4.31 -10.49
N PRO A 424 17.16 4.79 -9.26
CA PRO A 424 18.44 4.95 -8.57
C PRO A 424 18.96 3.62 -8.04
N ALA A 425 20.28 3.47 -8.00
CA ALA A 425 20.97 2.32 -7.39
C ALA A 425 20.76 2.21 -5.86
N THR A 426 20.24 3.25 -5.25
CA THR A 426 19.98 3.29 -3.79
C THR A 426 18.77 2.47 -3.36
N LEU A 427 17.93 2.02 -4.29
CA LEU A 427 16.73 1.24 -3.96
C LEU A 427 17.08 -0.12 -3.37
N THR A 428 16.50 -0.41 -2.22
CA THR A 428 16.61 -1.70 -1.54
C THR A 428 15.29 -2.48 -1.61
N SER A 429 14.17 -1.82 -1.91
CA SER A 429 12.85 -2.44 -1.94
C SER A 429 11.92 -1.80 -2.98
N ILE A 430 11.12 -2.65 -3.63
CA ILE A 430 10.05 -2.23 -4.54
C ILE A 430 8.78 -2.97 -4.14
N ALA A 431 7.77 -2.22 -3.67
CA ALA A 431 6.47 -2.81 -3.35
C ALA A 431 5.74 -3.25 -4.62
N THR A 432 4.97 -4.30 -4.53
CA THR A 432 4.23 -4.91 -5.65
C THR A 432 2.72 -4.82 -5.45
N PRO A 433 1.91 -4.78 -6.50
CA PRO A 433 2.32 -4.78 -7.92
C PRO A 433 2.87 -3.42 -8.39
N GLN A 434 3.62 -3.42 -9.50
CA GLN A 434 4.03 -2.20 -10.20
C GLN A 434 3.33 -2.10 -11.56
N ARG A 435 2.10 -1.63 -11.59
CA ARG A 435 1.39 -1.33 -12.82
C ARG A 435 1.94 -0.05 -13.45
N HIS A 436 2.07 -0.02 -14.77
CA HIS A 436 2.65 1.10 -15.48
C HIS A 436 2.33 1.08 -16.99
N TRP A 437 2.70 2.17 -17.67
CA TRP A 437 2.61 2.33 -19.12
C TRP A 437 3.98 2.62 -19.77
N VAL A 438 5.08 2.14 -19.15
CA VAL A 438 6.45 2.27 -19.69
C VAL A 438 6.60 1.43 -20.94
N GLN A 439 6.98 2.04 -22.06
CA GLN A 439 7.02 1.40 -23.36
C GLN A 439 8.35 0.68 -23.63
N ASN A 440 9.48 1.40 -23.45
CA ASN A 440 10.73 0.93 -24.04
C ASN A 440 11.70 0.30 -23.04
N ALA A 441 11.94 0.94 -21.88
CA ALA A 441 12.94 0.42 -20.95
C ALA A 441 12.72 0.86 -19.50
N PHE A 442 13.08 -0.01 -18.58
CA PHE A 442 13.58 0.36 -17.26
C PHE A 442 15.11 0.39 -17.28
N THR A 443 15.73 1.25 -16.52
CA THR A 443 17.18 1.29 -16.31
C THR A 443 17.48 1.57 -14.83
N VAL A 444 18.68 1.18 -14.37
CA VAL A 444 19.17 1.49 -13.03
C VAL A 444 20.45 2.31 -13.14
N ASN A 445 20.50 3.44 -12.46
CA ASN A 445 21.65 4.33 -12.44
C ASN A 445 22.69 3.84 -11.44
N GLY A 446 23.74 3.17 -11.92
CA GLY A 446 24.81 2.61 -11.09
C GLY A 446 24.60 1.15 -10.71
N GLU A 447 25.52 0.60 -9.93
CA GLU A 447 25.44 -0.75 -9.39
C GLU A 447 24.60 -0.69 -8.10
N GLY A 448 23.38 -1.25 -8.15
CA GLY A 448 22.45 -1.29 -7.02
C GLY A 448 22.47 -2.64 -6.32
N SER A 449 22.19 -2.64 -5.03
CA SER A 449 22.08 -3.87 -4.24
C SER A 449 20.67 -4.44 -4.18
N GLY A 450 19.63 -3.61 -4.40
CA GLY A 450 18.25 -3.99 -4.19
C GLY A 450 17.45 -4.29 -5.46
N CYS A 451 17.79 -3.71 -6.60
CA CYS A 451 17.13 -3.97 -7.86
C CYS A 451 18.10 -3.97 -9.04
N VAL A 452 17.71 -4.70 -10.10
CA VAL A 452 18.47 -4.79 -11.34
C VAL A 452 17.53 -4.81 -12.54
N VAL A 453 18.00 -4.29 -13.65
CA VAL A 453 17.37 -4.49 -14.96
C VAL A 453 18.22 -5.47 -15.74
N ASN A 454 17.64 -6.59 -16.12
CA ASN A 454 18.27 -7.59 -16.98
C ASN A 454 17.34 -7.93 -18.15
N ASP A 455 17.90 -7.99 -19.36
CA ASP A 455 17.14 -8.15 -20.60
C ASP A 455 15.90 -7.23 -20.69
N GLY A 456 16.00 -6.02 -20.10
CA GLY A 456 14.94 -5.02 -20.09
C GLY A 456 13.86 -5.20 -19.03
N ALA A 457 13.84 -6.30 -18.30
CA ALA A 457 12.91 -6.55 -17.19
C ALA A 457 13.49 -6.05 -15.87
N LEU A 458 12.62 -5.53 -15.01
CA LEU A 458 12.96 -5.03 -13.67
C LEU A 458 12.79 -6.15 -12.63
N TYR A 459 13.84 -6.39 -11.87
CA TYR A 459 13.88 -7.38 -10.80
C TYR A 459 14.16 -6.72 -9.45
N ASP A 460 13.49 -7.22 -8.42
CA ASP A 460 13.80 -6.95 -7.00
C ASP A 460 14.70 -8.09 -6.50
N LEU A 461 15.97 -7.79 -6.30
CA LEU A 461 16.96 -8.77 -5.85
C LEU A 461 16.80 -9.12 -4.36
N THR A 462 16.32 -8.18 -3.56
CA THR A 462 16.11 -8.40 -2.12
C THR A 462 15.09 -9.49 -1.85
N ASN A 463 14.02 -9.51 -2.67
CA ASN A 463 12.96 -10.52 -2.56
C ASN A 463 12.98 -11.57 -3.69
N SER A 464 13.99 -11.51 -4.56
CA SER A 464 14.15 -12.43 -5.70
C SER A 464 12.89 -12.50 -6.57
N ARG A 465 12.38 -11.34 -7.04
CA ARG A 465 11.11 -11.25 -7.80
C ARG A 465 11.29 -10.53 -9.13
N LEU A 466 10.62 -11.04 -10.19
CA LEU A 466 10.36 -10.26 -11.39
C LEU A 466 9.21 -9.29 -11.11
N ILE A 467 9.49 -8.00 -11.16
CA ILE A 467 8.52 -6.95 -10.83
C ILE A 467 7.70 -6.56 -12.04
N THR A 468 8.34 -6.25 -13.16
CA THR A 468 7.61 -5.79 -14.35
C THR A 468 8.50 -5.73 -15.59
N VAL A 469 7.87 -5.57 -16.76
CA VAL A 469 8.50 -5.58 -18.09
C VAL A 469 7.96 -4.43 -18.94
N PRO A 470 8.78 -3.74 -19.75
CA PRO A 470 8.30 -2.71 -20.68
C PRO A 470 7.26 -3.23 -21.69
N LYS A 471 6.28 -2.40 -22.04
CA LYS A 471 5.10 -2.79 -22.83
C LYS A 471 5.39 -3.11 -24.30
N SER A 472 6.47 -2.59 -24.87
CA SER A 472 6.84 -2.83 -26.28
C SER A 472 7.49 -4.20 -26.52
N PHE A 473 7.86 -4.93 -25.46
CA PHE A 473 8.59 -6.18 -25.59
C PHE A 473 7.75 -7.27 -26.28
N SER A 474 8.37 -7.95 -27.22
CA SER A 474 7.77 -9.10 -27.93
C SER A 474 8.29 -10.45 -27.44
N ALA A 475 9.43 -10.43 -26.77
CA ALA A 475 10.06 -11.59 -26.16
C ALA A 475 10.86 -11.21 -24.92
N LEU A 476 10.96 -12.11 -23.96
CA LEU A 476 11.76 -11.95 -22.75
C LEU A 476 12.32 -13.30 -22.30
N THR A 477 13.55 -13.29 -21.76
CA THR A 477 14.09 -14.41 -20.98
C THR A 477 14.09 -14.03 -19.49
N ILE A 478 13.46 -14.86 -18.67
CA ILE A 478 13.50 -14.71 -17.20
C ILE A 478 14.62 -15.60 -16.68
N HIS A 479 15.59 -15.02 -16.00
CA HIS A 479 16.71 -15.74 -15.40
C HIS A 479 16.46 -16.02 -13.92
N GLN A 480 16.48 -17.27 -13.51
CA GLN A 480 16.26 -17.69 -12.11
C GLN A 480 17.25 -17.05 -11.12
N GLN A 481 18.45 -16.72 -11.57
CA GLN A 481 19.42 -16.03 -10.72
C GLN A 481 18.94 -14.70 -10.18
N TYR A 482 17.92 -14.07 -10.82
CA TYR A 482 17.34 -12.79 -10.41
C TYR A 482 15.95 -12.93 -9.79
N ALA A 483 15.21 -14.02 -10.08
CA ALA A 483 13.84 -14.15 -9.60
C ALA A 483 13.46 -15.60 -9.27
N ASN A 484 12.87 -15.78 -8.11
CA ASN A 484 12.18 -17.01 -7.68
C ASN A 484 10.66 -16.88 -7.80
N SER A 485 10.15 -15.68 -8.08
CA SER A 485 8.73 -15.45 -8.31
C SER A 485 8.47 -14.35 -9.34
N ILE A 486 7.29 -14.39 -9.93
CA ILE A 486 6.75 -13.39 -10.84
C ILE A 486 5.55 -12.76 -10.13
N VAL A 487 5.60 -11.46 -9.91
CA VAL A 487 4.55 -10.77 -9.16
C VAL A 487 3.31 -10.48 -10.00
N ASP A 488 2.21 -10.18 -9.32
CA ASP A 488 0.96 -9.81 -9.98
C ASP A 488 1.15 -8.60 -10.92
N TYR A 489 0.45 -8.60 -12.05
CA TYR A 489 0.52 -7.60 -13.13
C TYR A 489 1.89 -7.45 -13.82
N ALA A 490 2.87 -8.33 -13.60
CA ALA A 490 4.22 -8.21 -14.19
C ALA A 490 4.21 -8.08 -15.73
N PHE A 491 3.29 -8.76 -16.41
CA PHE A 491 3.10 -8.73 -17.86
C PHE A 491 1.78 -8.04 -18.27
N GLU A 492 1.19 -7.23 -17.41
CA GLU A 492 -0.10 -6.60 -17.71
C GLU A 492 -0.05 -5.76 -18.99
N ASN A 493 -1.08 -5.93 -19.86
CA ASN A 493 -1.26 -5.17 -21.11
C ASN A 493 -0.08 -5.23 -22.11
N MET A 494 0.69 -6.30 -22.09
CA MET A 494 1.78 -6.51 -23.03
C MET A 494 1.26 -7.08 -24.36
N SER A 495 0.57 -6.27 -25.14
CA SER A 495 -0.09 -6.69 -26.39
C SER A 495 0.88 -7.20 -27.47
N ASN A 496 2.17 -6.87 -27.38
CA ASN A 496 3.21 -7.29 -28.31
C ASN A 496 3.94 -8.57 -27.89
N MET A 497 3.78 -9.03 -26.66
CA MET A 497 4.48 -10.21 -26.14
C MET A 497 4.03 -11.47 -26.88
N ARG A 498 4.98 -12.18 -27.43
CA ARG A 498 4.75 -13.43 -28.17
C ARG A 498 5.53 -14.60 -27.60
N LYS A 499 6.68 -14.34 -26.98
CA LYS A 499 7.56 -15.38 -26.46
C LYS A 499 8.08 -15.04 -25.09
N LEU A 500 7.95 -15.98 -24.18
CA LEU A 500 8.52 -15.92 -22.84
C LEU A 500 9.41 -17.16 -22.64
N TYR A 501 10.68 -16.92 -22.41
CA TYR A 501 11.65 -17.96 -22.07
C TYR A 501 11.91 -17.92 -20.57
N VAL A 502 11.83 -19.06 -19.91
CA VAL A 502 12.15 -19.20 -18.50
C VAL A 502 13.41 -20.03 -18.38
N ASP A 503 14.53 -19.36 -18.13
CA ASP A 503 15.81 -20.00 -17.87
C ASP A 503 15.94 -20.33 -16.40
N THR A 504 15.48 -21.53 -16.04
CA THR A 504 15.56 -22.01 -14.67
C THR A 504 16.87 -22.79 -14.51
N TYR A 505 17.80 -22.26 -13.76
CA TYR A 505 19.05 -22.94 -13.44
C TYR A 505 18.79 -23.99 -12.36
N VAL A 506 18.98 -25.25 -12.72
CA VAL A 506 19.08 -26.34 -11.76
C VAL A 506 20.57 -26.65 -11.57
N PRO A 507 21.14 -26.46 -10.37
CA PRO A 507 22.54 -26.82 -10.14
C PRO A 507 22.81 -28.27 -10.52
N ALA A 508 23.90 -28.51 -11.22
CA ALA A 508 24.32 -29.88 -11.59
C ALA A 508 24.44 -30.75 -10.31
N GLY A 509 23.75 -31.87 -10.27
CA GLY A 509 23.69 -32.75 -9.10
C GLY A 509 22.51 -32.53 -8.16
N THR A 510 21.66 -31.55 -8.43
CA THR A 510 20.37 -31.47 -7.76
C THR A 510 19.45 -32.48 -8.43
N LEU A 511 19.24 -33.62 -7.81
CA LEU A 511 18.22 -34.56 -8.24
C LEU A 511 16.89 -33.81 -8.19
N VAL A 512 16.29 -33.58 -9.35
CA VAL A 512 14.88 -33.19 -9.46
C VAL A 512 14.07 -34.46 -9.17
N ASP A 513 14.37 -35.10 -8.07
CA ASP A 513 13.65 -36.27 -7.65
C ASP A 513 12.74 -35.90 -6.49
N ASP A 514 11.59 -36.42 -6.71
CA ASP A 514 10.54 -36.70 -5.74
C ASP A 514 9.94 -35.53 -4.94
N GLY A 515 9.03 -35.03 -5.53
CA GLY A 515 7.72 -34.62 -5.24
C GLY A 515 7.28 -34.23 -3.85
N ALA A 516 7.93 -34.46 -2.82
CA ALA A 516 7.29 -34.19 -1.51
C ALA A 516 7.69 -32.87 -0.84
N ASN A 517 8.84 -32.28 -1.16
CA ASN A 517 9.37 -31.17 -0.36
C ASN A 517 10.20 -30.09 -1.09
N LYS A 518 10.16 -30.00 -2.40
CA LYS A 518 10.90 -28.92 -3.08
C LYS A 518 9.97 -27.74 -3.38
N ALA A 519 10.35 -26.57 -2.87
CA ALA A 519 9.73 -25.32 -3.27
C ALA A 519 9.85 -25.14 -4.79
N PRO A 520 8.83 -24.62 -5.48
CA PRO A 520 8.90 -24.32 -6.90
C PRO A 520 10.06 -23.37 -7.19
N LEU A 521 10.77 -23.59 -8.30
CA LEU A 521 11.93 -22.79 -8.68
C LEU A 521 11.55 -21.34 -8.99
N ILE A 522 10.39 -21.14 -9.63
CA ILE A 522 9.75 -19.84 -9.83
C ILE A 522 8.27 -19.99 -9.48
N THR A 523 7.75 -19.10 -8.67
CA THR A 523 6.34 -19.05 -8.30
C THR A 523 5.62 -17.93 -9.05
N LEU A 524 4.33 -18.09 -9.24
CA LEU A 524 3.45 -17.05 -9.75
C LEU A 524 2.70 -16.43 -8.55
N ASP A 525 3.07 -15.18 -8.22
CA ASP A 525 2.53 -14.49 -7.04
C ASP A 525 1.44 -13.50 -7.47
N GLY A 526 0.30 -14.01 -7.99
CA GLY A 526 -0.85 -13.21 -8.36
C GLY A 526 -1.76 -13.88 -9.37
N GLU A 527 -2.93 -13.31 -9.57
CA GLU A 527 -3.96 -13.81 -10.48
C GLU A 527 -3.97 -13.09 -11.83
N ASN A 528 -3.35 -11.91 -11.93
CA ASN A 528 -3.42 -11.03 -13.09
C ASN A 528 -2.05 -10.85 -13.79
N ILE A 529 -1.11 -11.74 -13.55
CA ILE A 529 0.28 -11.65 -14.05
C ILE A 529 0.31 -11.39 -15.57
N PHE A 530 -0.50 -12.10 -16.33
CA PHE A 530 -0.57 -12.03 -17.80
C PHE A 530 -1.82 -11.29 -18.33
N ASN A 531 -2.48 -10.52 -17.51
CA ASN A 531 -3.68 -9.78 -17.90
C ASN A 531 -3.39 -8.88 -19.12
N GLY A 532 -4.20 -8.99 -20.19
CA GLY A 532 -4.00 -8.18 -21.41
C GLY A 532 -2.84 -8.64 -22.33
N THR A 533 -2.17 -9.78 -22.07
CA THR A 533 -1.25 -10.41 -23.04
C THR A 533 -2.00 -11.15 -24.16
N PRO A 534 -1.39 -11.36 -25.34
CA PRO A 534 -2.03 -12.07 -26.45
C PRO A 534 -2.34 -13.54 -26.15
N SER A 535 -3.37 -14.08 -26.82
CA SER A 535 -3.74 -15.49 -26.71
C SER A 535 -2.77 -16.45 -27.35
N ASP A 536 -1.87 -15.96 -28.21
CA ASP A 536 -0.82 -16.68 -28.93
C ASP A 536 0.56 -16.49 -28.24
N LEU A 537 0.60 -16.14 -26.97
CA LEU A 537 1.84 -16.09 -26.20
C LEU A 537 2.39 -17.53 -26.01
N ASP A 538 3.58 -17.77 -26.50
CA ASP A 538 4.32 -19.02 -26.30
C ASP A 538 5.24 -18.89 -25.08
N ILE A 539 5.16 -19.86 -24.17
CA ILE A 539 6.00 -19.90 -22.98
C ILE A 539 6.91 -21.12 -23.06
N TYR A 540 8.20 -20.85 -23.06
CA TYR A 540 9.25 -21.84 -23.14
C TYR A 540 9.92 -22.03 -21.79
N ILE A 541 9.91 -23.24 -21.28
CA ILE A 541 10.45 -23.58 -19.96
C ILE A 541 11.58 -24.58 -20.14
N LYS A 542 12.71 -24.33 -19.51
CA LYS A 542 13.86 -25.21 -19.56
C LYS A 542 13.56 -26.59 -18.98
N ASP A 543 14.10 -27.63 -19.58
CA ASP A 543 13.86 -29.01 -19.16
C ASP A 543 14.13 -29.26 -17.68
N GLY A 544 13.30 -30.09 -17.08
CA GLY A 544 13.40 -30.47 -15.66
C GLY A 544 12.75 -29.52 -14.67
N THR A 545 12.31 -28.34 -15.10
CA THR A 545 11.82 -27.29 -14.19
C THR A 545 10.36 -26.92 -14.40
N ALA A 546 9.79 -27.32 -15.50
CA ALA A 546 8.45 -27.01 -15.94
C ALA A 546 7.36 -27.29 -14.91
N ASN A 547 7.49 -28.37 -14.17
CA ASN A 547 6.50 -28.79 -13.18
C ASN A 547 6.36 -27.83 -12.01
N GLN A 548 7.37 -27.02 -11.75
CA GLN A 548 7.45 -26.21 -10.53
C GLN A 548 7.06 -24.76 -10.81
N LEU A 549 7.20 -24.29 -12.03
CA LEU A 549 6.92 -22.93 -12.40
C LEU A 549 5.42 -22.57 -12.28
N PHE A 550 4.56 -23.49 -12.70
CA PHE A 550 3.13 -23.22 -12.83
C PHE A 550 2.27 -24.03 -11.85
N LEU A 551 2.89 -24.88 -11.04
CA LEU A 551 2.16 -25.77 -10.16
C LEU A 551 1.70 -25.13 -8.87
N GLY A 552 2.05 -23.89 -8.58
CA GLY A 552 1.63 -23.25 -7.35
C GLY A 552 1.77 -24.17 -6.11
N LYS A 553 1.33 -23.75 -4.96
CA LYS A 553 1.45 -24.52 -3.73
C LYS A 553 0.60 -25.81 -3.67
N GLN A 554 -0.26 -26.09 -4.65
CA GLN A 554 -1.23 -27.20 -4.60
C GLN A 554 -1.54 -27.89 -5.95
N GLY A 555 -0.59 -28.00 -6.86
CA GLY A 555 -0.80 -28.73 -8.11
C GLY A 555 -1.04 -27.81 -9.31
N PRO A 556 -1.45 -28.34 -10.49
CA PRO A 556 -1.51 -27.59 -11.76
C PRO A 556 -2.64 -26.56 -11.74
N ASN A 557 -2.65 -25.69 -10.78
CA ASN A 557 -3.66 -24.65 -10.63
C ASN A 557 -3.17 -23.39 -11.33
N LEU A 558 -3.35 -23.36 -12.63
CA LEU A 558 -3.47 -22.12 -13.39
C LEU A 558 -4.82 -21.41 -13.05
N TYR A 559 -5.41 -21.75 -11.90
CA TYR A 559 -6.65 -21.21 -11.39
C TYR A 559 -6.48 -19.73 -11.05
N GLY A 560 -7.35 -18.91 -11.56
CA GLY A 560 -7.41 -17.48 -11.28
C GLY A 560 -6.91 -16.59 -12.40
N TYR A 561 -6.30 -17.09 -13.45
CA TYR A 561 -5.97 -16.27 -14.61
C TYR A 561 -7.22 -16.05 -15.47
N SER A 562 -7.67 -14.80 -15.55
CA SER A 562 -8.87 -14.40 -16.29
C SER A 562 -8.80 -14.65 -17.80
N ASN A 563 -7.66 -15.07 -18.32
CA ASN A 563 -7.39 -15.36 -19.72
C ASN A 563 -6.90 -16.80 -19.92
N ALA A 564 -7.72 -17.74 -19.54
CA ALA A 564 -7.49 -19.18 -19.61
C ALA A 564 -6.99 -19.69 -20.97
N ASP A 565 -7.45 -19.07 -22.06
CA ASP A 565 -7.05 -19.44 -23.42
C ASP A 565 -5.57 -19.20 -23.74
N LYS A 566 -4.88 -18.43 -22.94
CA LYS A 566 -3.49 -18.04 -23.21
C LYS A 566 -2.46 -19.08 -22.85
N TRP A 567 -2.87 -20.07 -22.09
CA TRP A 567 -1.96 -21.11 -21.59
C TRP A 567 -1.93 -22.36 -22.45
N LYS A 568 -2.39 -22.28 -23.68
CA LYS A 568 -2.44 -23.40 -24.60
C LYS A 568 -1.07 -23.86 -25.10
N ASN A 569 -0.06 -22.98 -25.04
CA ASN A 569 1.24 -23.16 -25.65
C ASN A 569 2.36 -23.09 -24.62
N PHE A 570 2.54 -24.18 -23.87
CA PHE A 570 3.69 -24.34 -22.98
C PHE A 570 4.71 -25.26 -23.61
N TYR A 571 5.95 -24.83 -23.65
CA TYR A 571 7.08 -25.60 -24.20
C TYR A 571 8.16 -25.69 -23.13
N TYR A 572 8.78 -26.84 -23.00
CA TYR A 572 9.96 -26.99 -22.14
C TYR A 572 11.13 -27.49 -23.01
N ASP A 573 12.34 -27.40 -22.45
CA ASP A 573 13.56 -27.76 -23.16
C ASP A 573 13.69 -27.02 -24.52
N TYR A 574 13.44 -25.73 -24.47
CA TYR A 574 13.35 -24.87 -25.66
C TYR A 574 14.66 -24.76 -26.43
N ALA A 575 15.80 -25.10 -25.80
CA ALA A 575 17.11 -25.05 -26.45
C ALA A 575 17.28 -26.20 -27.46
N ASP A 576 16.85 -27.40 -27.06
CA ASP A 576 17.10 -28.63 -27.83
C ASP A 576 15.84 -29.15 -28.58
N LYS A 577 14.68 -28.88 -28.03
CA LYS A 577 13.39 -29.37 -28.52
C LYS A 577 12.28 -28.32 -28.39
N PRO A 578 12.31 -27.26 -29.21
CA PRO A 578 11.44 -26.09 -29.05
C PRO A 578 9.93 -26.37 -29.18
N ASN A 579 9.54 -27.54 -29.66
CA ASN A 579 8.15 -27.91 -29.92
C ASN A 579 7.61 -28.93 -28.91
N HIS A 580 8.37 -29.27 -27.88
CA HIS A 580 7.90 -30.16 -26.82
C HIS A 580 6.97 -29.41 -25.87
N MET A 581 5.78 -29.94 -25.75
CA MET A 581 4.79 -29.38 -24.80
C MET A 581 4.98 -29.95 -23.44
N PHE A 582 4.88 -29.07 -22.47
CA PHE A 582 4.79 -29.46 -21.10
C PHE A 582 3.34 -29.85 -20.75
N SER A 583 3.16 -31.07 -20.27
CA SER A 583 1.99 -31.46 -19.53
C SER A 583 2.42 -32.24 -18.31
N TYR A 584 2.11 -31.67 -17.15
CA TYR A 584 2.30 -32.37 -15.89
C TYR A 584 0.96 -32.94 -15.44
N PHE A 585 0.92 -34.23 -15.30
CA PHE A 585 -0.18 -34.89 -14.65
C PHE A 585 0.19 -35.10 -13.21
N PRO A 586 -0.63 -34.68 -12.26
CA PRO A 586 -0.44 -35.03 -10.87
C PRO A 586 -0.81 -36.50 -10.69
N VAL A 587 -0.05 -37.35 -11.36
CA VAL A 587 -0.10 -38.76 -11.11
C VAL A 587 0.68 -38.94 -9.82
N SER A 588 -0.01 -39.25 -8.74
CA SER A 588 0.68 -39.61 -7.50
C SER A 588 1.64 -40.76 -7.79
N ARG A 589 2.76 -40.84 -7.09
CA ARG A 589 3.83 -41.82 -7.19
C ARG A 589 3.43 -43.27 -7.46
N ASN A 590 2.22 -43.63 -7.17
CA ASN A 590 1.72 -44.98 -7.20
C ASN A 590 0.40 -45.07 -7.96
N SER A 591 0.21 -44.31 -9.03
CA SER A 591 -1.06 -44.24 -9.78
C SER A 591 -1.38 -45.50 -10.57
N GLY A 592 -0.59 -46.58 -10.44
CA GLY A 592 -0.83 -47.79 -11.20
C GLY A 592 -0.69 -47.62 -12.71
N GLY A 593 0.03 -46.60 -13.15
CA GLY A 593 0.26 -46.33 -14.56
C GLY A 593 -0.95 -45.76 -15.32
N MET A 594 -1.86 -45.05 -14.63
CA MET A 594 -3.04 -44.47 -15.27
C MET A 594 -3.19 -42.98 -14.94
N SER A 595 -3.65 -42.21 -15.94
CA SER A 595 -4.00 -40.80 -15.76
C SER A 595 -5.10 -40.42 -16.75
N THR A 596 -5.83 -39.35 -16.48
CA THR A 596 -6.80 -38.79 -17.43
C THR A 596 -6.27 -37.47 -18.00
N LEU A 597 -6.64 -37.19 -19.26
CA LEU A 597 -6.14 -36.05 -20.02
C LEU A 597 -7.21 -35.44 -20.92
N ILE A 598 -7.20 -34.14 -21.07
CA ILE A 598 -7.78 -33.40 -22.19
C ILE A 598 -6.90 -32.17 -22.46
N LEU A 599 -6.54 -31.92 -23.71
CA LEU A 599 -5.76 -30.76 -24.12
C LEU A 599 -6.41 -30.05 -25.32
N GLY A 600 -6.19 -28.74 -25.41
CA GLY A 600 -6.72 -27.91 -26.51
C GLY A 600 -6.04 -28.08 -27.86
N TYR A 601 -5.08 -28.99 -27.97
CA TYR A 601 -4.28 -29.29 -29.17
C TYR A 601 -3.94 -30.77 -29.24
N PRO A 602 -3.62 -31.31 -30.45
CA PRO A 602 -3.24 -32.69 -30.59
C PRO A 602 -1.85 -32.94 -30.01
N VAL A 603 -1.68 -34.10 -29.37
CA VAL A 603 -0.41 -34.52 -28.78
C VAL A 603 0.02 -35.89 -29.25
N GLU A 604 1.32 -36.05 -29.47
CA GLU A 604 1.95 -37.31 -29.76
C GLU A 604 2.31 -38.01 -28.44
N LEU A 605 1.94 -39.28 -28.33
CA LEU A 605 2.21 -40.10 -27.16
C LEU A 605 3.60 -40.75 -27.26
N PRO A 606 4.37 -40.78 -26.17
CA PRO A 606 5.62 -41.52 -26.10
C PRO A 606 5.40 -43.03 -26.28
N GLU A 607 6.46 -43.72 -26.63
CA GLU A 607 6.45 -45.19 -26.67
C GLU A 607 6.06 -45.77 -25.29
N GLY A 608 5.18 -46.81 -25.30
CA GLY A 608 4.69 -47.41 -24.05
C GLY A 608 3.51 -46.70 -23.39
N VAL A 609 3.03 -45.62 -23.98
CA VAL A 609 1.80 -44.93 -23.53
C VAL A 609 0.67 -45.23 -24.49
N THR A 610 -0.50 -45.62 -23.93
CA THR A 610 -1.73 -45.86 -24.70
C THR A 610 -2.81 -44.93 -24.21
N ALA A 611 -3.46 -44.23 -25.13
CA ALA A 611 -4.65 -43.44 -24.83
C ALA A 611 -5.94 -44.21 -25.12
N TRP A 612 -6.86 -44.11 -24.21
CA TRP A 612 -8.16 -44.79 -24.25
C TRP A 612 -9.30 -43.78 -24.17
N TRP A 613 -10.31 -43.94 -24.96
CA TRP A 613 -11.56 -43.21 -24.87
C TRP A 613 -12.68 -44.12 -24.34
N ALA A 614 -13.65 -43.56 -23.66
CA ALA A 614 -14.76 -44.31 -23.07
C ALA A 614 -15.89 -44.45 -24.10
N SER A 615 -15.99 -45.62 -24.74
CA SER A 615 -16.97 -45.84 -25.80
C SER A 615 -18.39 -46.06 -25.30
N SER A 616 -18.57 -46.58 -24.09
CA SER A 616 -19.85 -46.72 -23.45
C SER A 616 -19.71 -46.89 -21.93
N LEU A 617 -20.84 -46.77 -21.23
CA LEU A 617 -20.95 -47.02 -19.81
C LEU A 617 -22.25 -47.84 -19.56
N SER A 618 -22.08 -49.08 -19.11
CA SER A 618 -23.22 -49.97 -18.77
C SER A 618 -22.87 -50.78 -17.51
N ASP A 619 -23.88 -51.04 -16.69
CA ASP A 619 -23.73 -51.88 -15.46
C ASP A 619 -22.60 -51.46 -14.53
N GLY A 620 -22.29 -50.17 -14.46
CA GLY A 620 -21.18 -49.63 -13.65
C GLY A 620 -19.79 -49.90 -14.25
N ILE A 621 -19.71 -50.30 -15.50
CA ILE A 621 -18.46 -50.58 -16.22
C ILE A 621 -18.27 -49.58 -17.35
N VAL A 622 -17.12 -48.90 -17.35
CA VAL A 622 -16.68 -48.01 -18.43
C VAL A 622 -15.93 -48.84 -19.44
N HIS A 623 -16.50 -48.97 -20.65
CA HIS A 623 -15.88 -49.72 -21.76
C HIS A 623 -14.89 -48.82 -22.46
N MET A 624 -13.63 -49.19 -22.40
CA MET A 624 -12.50 -48.42 -22.92
C MET A 624 -12.07 -48.95 -24.29
N ARG A 625 -11.84 -48.04 -25.24
CA ARG A 625 -11.24 -48.38 -26.55
C ARG A 625 -9.96 -47.57 -26.75
N PRO A 626 -8.92 -48.19 -27.30
CA PRO A 626 -7.71 -47.45 -27.62
C PRO A 626 -7.97 -46.48 -28.78
N ILE A 627 -7.28 -45.35 -28.76
CA ILE A 627 -7.36 -44.34 -29.85
C ILE A 627 -6.82 -44.92 -31.16
N GLY A 628 -6.00 -45.96 -31.12
CA GLY A 628 -5.47 -46.63 -32.31
C GLY A 628 -4.35 -45.87 -33.00
N THR A 629 -4.01 -44.69 -32.54
CA THR A 629 -2.90 -43.86 -33.02
C THR A 629 -2.02 -43.41 -31.87
N GLN A 630 -0.78 -43.01 -32.20
CA GLN A 630 0.10 -42.38 -31.21
C GLN A 630 -0.22 -40.87 -31.00
N VAL A 631 -1.29 -40.38 -31.59
CA VAL A 631 -1.70 -38.98 -31.47
C VAL A 631 -3.07 -38.91 -30.87
N VAL A 632 -3.18 -38.19 -29.76
CA VAL A 632 -4.47 -37.82 -29.14
C VAL A 632 -4.97 -36.53 -29.80
N PRO A 633 -6.16 -36.52 -30.42
CA PRO A 633 -6.71 -35.32 -31.03
C PRO A 633 -6.98 -34.20 -29.99
N ALA A 634 -6.96 -32.97 -30.48
CA ALA A 634 -7.38 -31.84 -29.69
C ALA A 634 -8.79 -32.02 -29.09
N LEU A 635 -9.00 -31.54 -27.89
CA LEU A 635 -10.29 -31.55 -27.15
C LEU A 635 -10.88 -32.94 -26.93
N THR A 636 -10.05 -34.01 -27.06
CA THR A 636 -10.46 -35.39 -26.84
C THR A 636 -10.12 -35.81 -25.41
N PRO A 637 -11.09 -35.98 -24.49
CA PRO A 637 -10.82 -36.45 -23.15
C PRO A 637 -10.52 -37.96 -23.17
N VAL A 638 -9.38 -38.36 -22.59
CA VAL A 638 -8.88 -39.73 -22.60
C VAL A 638 -8.40 -40.17 -21.24
N LEU A 639 -8.31 -41.52 -21.11
CA LEU A 639 -7.51 -42.16 -20.07
C LEU A 639 -6.17 -42.61 -20.74
N LEU A 640 -5.09 -42.27 -20.11
CA LEU A 640 -3.75 -42.76 -20.48
C LEU A 640 -3.38 -43.93 -19.59
N THR A 641 -2.77 -44.96 -20.22
CA THR A 641 -2.12 -46.05 -19.49
C THR A 641 -0.67 -46.13 -19.92
N TYR A 642 0.21 -46.38 -19.00
CA TYR A 642 1.65 -46.50 -19.28
C TYR A 642 2.35 -47.45 -18.30
N GLU A 643 3.43 -48.05 -18.73
CA GLU A 643 4.25 -48.92 -17.92
C GLU A 643 5.37 -48.12 -17.24
N GLY A 644 5.57 -48.36 -15.94
CA GLY A 644 6.67 -47.76 -15.21
C GLY A 644 6.24 -46.88 -14.02
N SER A 645 7.23 -46.41 -13.27
CA SER A 645 7.08 -45.58 -12.10
C SER A 645 7.32 -44.07 -12.36
N SER A 646 7.40 -43.71 -13.65
CA SER A 646 7.63 -42.32 -14.03
C SER A 646 6.42 -41.44 -13.69
N TYR A 647 6.68 -40.29 -13.11
CA TYR A 647 5.66 -39.30 -12.76
C TYR A 647 5.46 -38.27 -13.85
N ARG A 648 6.27 -38.31 -14.89
CA ARG A 648 6.34 -37.34 -15.95
C ARG A 648 6.09 -38.01 -17.24
N LEU A 649 5.08 -37.57 -17.98
CA LEU A 649 4.84 -37.89 -19.35
C LEU A 649 5.34 -36.74 -20.21
N ASP A 650 6.31 -36.98 -21.06
CA ASP A 650 6.75 -36.01 -22.07
C ASP A 650 5.82 -36.13 -23.29
N LEU A 651 4.95 -35.16 -23.46
CA LEU A 651 4.03 -35.10 -24.57
C LEU A 651 4.51 -34.06 -25.57
N SER A 652 4.71 -34.47 -26.81
CA SER A 652 5.02 -33.56 -27.90
C SER A 652 3.73 -33.06 -28.55
N ARG A 653 3.70 -31.77 -28.91
CA ARG A 653 2.63 -31.25 -29.76
C ARG A 653 2.78 -31.94 -31.15
N TYR A 654 1.67 -32.48 -31.61
CA TYR A 654 1.66 -33.03 -32.98
C TYR A 654 1.52 -31.89 -33.99
N GLU A 655 2.48 -31.71 -34.84
CA GLU A 655 2.53 -30.65 -35.86
C GLU A 655 2.13 -31.11 -37.26
N GLY A 656 1.70 -32.36 -37.39
CA GLY A 656 1.21 -32.88 -38.67
C GLY A 656 -0.15 -32.29 -39.06
N SER A 657 -0.48 -32.39 -40.36
CA SER A 657 -1.82 -32.03 -40.83
C SER A 657 -2.87 -32.94 -40.17
N ASP A 658 -4.00 -32.42 -39.72
CA ASP A 658 -5.13 -33.13 -39.08
C ASP A 658 -5.67 -34.29 -39.95
N ALA A 659 -5.25 -34.42 -41.21
CA ALA A 659 -5.70 -35.43 -42.19
C ALA A 659 -5.37 -36.88 -41.82
N GLY A 660 -4.60 -37.15 -40.80
CA GLY A 660 -4.27 -38.50 -40.31
C GLY A 660 -4.74 -38.79 -38.90
N VAL A 661 -5.30 -37.77 -38.18
CA VAL A 661 -5.76 -37.92 -36.80
C VAL A 661 -7.23 -38.30 -36.85
N ALA A 662 -7.58 -39.51 -36.38
CA ALA A 662 -8.97 -39.94 -36.31
C ALA A 662 -9.75 -39.01 -35.36
N THR A 663 -10.75 -38.31 -35.87
CA THR A 663 -11.58 -37.36 -35.14
C THR A 663 -12.90 -37.95 -34.64
N ASP A 664 -13.16 -39.22 -34.90
CA ASP A 664 -14.47 -39.87 -34.70
C ASP A 664 -14.54 -40.64 -33.38
N TYR A 665 -14.57 -39.89 -32.28
CA TYR A 665 -14.89 -40.41 -30.95
C TYR A 665 -16.30 -40.01 -30.55
N GLU A 666 -17.22 -40.04 -31.52
CA GLU A 666 -18.63 -39.74 -31.28
C GLU A 666 -19.20 -40.70 -30.23
N GLY A 667 -19.82 -40.10 -29.16
CA GLY A 667 -20.30 -40.89 -28.06
C GLY A 667 -19.32 -41.09 -26.89
N ASN A 668 -18.15 -40.45 -26.92
CA ASN A 668 -17.20 -40.52 -25.79
C ASN A 668 -17.89 -40.13 -24.48
N VAL A 669 -17.94 -41.10 -23.56
CA VAL A 669 -18.56 -40.90 -22.24
C VAL A 669 -17.75 -39.92 -21.38
N PHE A 670 -16.46 -39.84 -21.60
CA PHE A 670 -15.62 -38.88 -20.94
C PHE A 670 -15.99 -37.45 -21.34
N LYS A 671 -16.01 -36.60 -20.38
CA LYS A 671 -16.06 -35.13 -20.51
C LYS A 671 -14.80 -34.53 -19.93
N GLY A 672 -14.51 -33.31 -20.23
CA GLY A 672 -13.35 -32.60 -19.68
C GLY A 672 -13.40 -31.11 -19.98
N SER A 673 -12.53 -30.35 -19.37
CA SER A 673 -12.36 -28.93 -19.61
C SER A 673 -10.90 -28.56 -19.75
N ILE A 674 -10.62 -27.70 -20.70
CA ILE A 674 -9.33 -27.04 -20.87
C ILE A 674 -9.29 -25.66 -20.23
N ASP A 675 -10.39 -25.23 -19.60
CA ASP A 675 -10.44 -23.97 -18.87
C ASP A 675 -9.55 -24.05 -17.62
N PRO A 676 -8.48 -23.29 -17.51
CA PRO A 676 -7.58 -23.32 -16.35
C PRO A 676 -8.26 -23.03 -15.02
N GLY A 677 -9.32 -22.24 -15.04
CA GLY A 677 -10.15 -21.97 -13.87
C GLY A 677 -11.08 -23.14 -13.46
N GLY A 678 -11.03 -24.25 -14.24
CA GLY A 678 -11.96 -25.35 -14.10
C GLY A 678 -13.29 -25.07 -14.82
N HIS A 679 -14.02 -26.15 -15.07
CA HIS A 679 -15.36 -26.06 -15.66
C HIS A 679 -16.39 -25.65 -14.61
N LYS A 680 -16.93 -24.45 -14.73
CA LYS A 680 -18.03 -24.00 -13.87
C LYS A 680 -19.32 -24.71 -14.29
N MET A 681 -19.86 -25.54 -13.41
CA MET A 681 -21.02 -26.34 -13.70
C MET A 681 -22.27 -25.51 -14.01
N THR A 682 -23.00 -25.87 -15.04
CA THR A 682 -24.32 -25.34 -15.33
C THR A 682 -25.38 -25.92 -14.37
N SER A 683 -26.55 -25.31 -14.31
CA SER A 683 -27.63 -25.78 -13.44
C SER A 683 -28.07 -27.22 -13.78
N SER A 684 -27.98 -27.64 -15.03
CA SER A 684 -28.28 -29.00 -15.48
C SER A 684 -27.20 -30.01 -15.06
N GLU A 685 -25.95 -29.61 -15.11
CA GLU A 685 -24.81 -30.43 -14.69
C GLU A 685 -24.82 -30.66 -13.18
N MET A 686 -25.30 -29.69 -12.39
CA MET A 686 -25.42 -29.84 -10.93
C MET A 686 -26.36 -30.98 -10.51
N MET A 687 -27.20 -31.49 -11.43
CA MET A 687 -28.06 -32.63 -11.19
C MET A 687 -27.40 -33.98 -11.50
N SER A 688 -26.19 -33.98 -12.03
CA SER A 688 -25.40 -35.17 -12.34
C SER A 688 -24.45 -35.55 -11.22
N ASN A 689 -24.18 -36.86 -11.11
CA ASN A 689 -23.05 -37.33 -10.29
C ASN A 689 -21.78 -37.35 -11.17
N PHE A 690 -20.68 -36.87 -10.59
CA PHE A 690 -19.39 -36.80 -11.28
C PHE A 690 -18.45 -37.86 -10.73
N PHE A 691 -17.71 -38.49 -11.62
CA PHE A 691 -16.74 -39.52 -11.29
C PHE A 691 -15.41 -39.17 -11.96
N THR A 692 -14.35 -39.15 -11.16
CA THR A 692 -12.98 -38.92 -11.61
C THR A 692 -12.11 -40.14 -11.30
N LEU A 693 -11.01 -40.29 -12.05
CA LEU A 693 -10.03 -41.31 -11.77
C LEU A 693 -9.45 -41.08 -10.36
N GLY A 694 -9.47 -42.08 -9.52
CA GLY A 694 -9.04 -42.00 -8.15
C GLY A 694 -9.04 -43.33 -7.42
N ARG A 695 -8.98 -43.27 -6.12
CA ARG A 695 -9.03 -44.41 -5.19
C ARG A 695 -9.98 -44.10 -4.03
N PRO A 696 -10.43 -45.11 -3.27
CA PRO A 696 -11.26 -44.89 -2.09
C PRO A 696 -10.58 -43.96 -1.07
N TYR A 697 -11.38 -43.17 -0.38
CA TYR A 697 -10.87 -42.30 0.69
C TYR A 697 -10.17 -43.13 1.78
N GLY A 698 -8.93 -42.75 2.12
CA GLY A 698 -8.10 -43.44 3.08
C GLY A 698 -7.35 -44.67 2.55
N ASP A 699 -7.59 -45.09 1.30
CA ASP A 699 -6.85 -46.19 0.68
C ASP A 699 -5.51 -45.70 0.13
N THR A 700 -4.42 -46.29 0.57
CA THR A 700 -3.05 -46.01 0.11
C THR A 700 -2.60 -46.92 -1.02
N SER A 701 -3.38 -47.99 -1.33
CA SER A 701 -3.11 -48.94 -2.41
C SER A 701 -3.67 -48.43 -3.74
N TYR A 702 -2.93 -48.65 -4.82
CA TYR A 702 -3.38 -48.33 -6.20
C TYR A 702 -4.06 -49.54 -6.88
N ASP A 703 -4.18 -50.65 -6.19
CA ASP A 703 -4.94 -51.80 -6.67
C ASP A 703 -6.43 -51.54 -6.88
N ASN A 704 -6.92 -50.49 -6.21
CA ASN A 704 -8.31 -50.09 -6.26
C ASN A 704 -8.52 -48.81 -7.15
N LEU A 705 -7.61 -48.51 -8.07
CA LEU A 705 -7.79 -47.42 -9.01
C LEU A 705 -9.05 -47.61 -9.86
N GLY A 706 -9.87 -46.57 -10.02
CA GLY A 706 -11.11 -46.59 -10.77
C GLY A 706 -11.73 -45.20 -10.80
N PHE A 707 -12.96 -45.09 -11.37
CA PHE A 707 -13.68 -43.84 -11.31
C PHE A 707 -14.54 -43.81 -10.08
N TYR A 708 -14.25 -42.84 -9.20
CA TYR A 708 -14.95 -42.63 -7.94
C TYR A 708 -15.67 -41.28 -7.96
N ARG A 709 -16.73 -41.22 -7.15
CA ARG A 709 -17.48 -39.97 -7.02
C ARG A 709 -16.55 -38.81 -6.64
N TYR A 710 -16.69 -37.75 -7.41
CA TYR A 710 -16.06 -36.48 -7.13
C TYR A 710 -17.09 -35.45 -6.70
N ASN A 711 -16.83 -34.74 -5.61
CA ASN A 711 -17.67 -33.65 -5.13
C ASN A 711 -16.97 -32.33 -5.48
N PRO A 712 -17.47 -31.59 -6.49
CA PRO A 712 -16.84 -30.35 -6.93
C PRO A 712 -16.90 -29.29 -5.81
N THR A 713 -15.77 -28.66 -5.52
CA THR A 713 -15.72 -27.51 -4.63
C THR A 713 -16.18 -26.27 -5.38
N ASN A 714 -17.10 -25.49 -4.79
CA ASN A 714 -17.65 -24.28 -5.41
C ASN A 714 -18.30 -24.50 -6.80
N ASN A 715 -18.80 -25.72 -7.07
CA ASN A 715 -19.41 -26.10 -8.35
C ASN A 715 -18.44 -25.98 -9.55
N VAL A 716 -17.15 -26.24 -9.33
CA VAL A 716 -16.11 -26.22 -10.36
C VAL A 716 -15.50 -27.61 -10.51
N LEU A 717 -15.50 -28.14 -11.72
CA LEU A 717 -14.82 -29.39 -12.08
C LEU A 717 -13.36 -29.12 -12.49
N PRO A 718 -12.44 -30.06 -12.26
CA PRO A 718 -11.02 -29.82 -12.53
C PRO A 718 -10.71 -29.68 -14.02
N SER A 719 -9.71 -28.88 -14.34
CA SER A 719 -9.18 -28.67 -15.69
C SER A 719 -8.23 -29.79 -16.12
N TYR A 720 -8.09 -29.96 -17.42
CA TYR A 720 -7.11 -30.86 -18.07
C TYR A 720 -7.21 -32.33 -17.69
N VAL A 721 -8.29 -32.73 -17.01
CA VAL A 721 -8.58 -34.12 -16.67
C VAL A 721 -9.91 -34.55 -17.27
N ALA A 722 -10.07 -35.83 -17.54
CA ALA A 722 -11.35 -36.40 -17.96
C ALA A 722 -12.17 -36.87 -16.76
N TRP A 723 -13.47 -36.66 -16.82
CA TRP A 723 -14.45 -37.14 -15.85
C TRP A 723 -15.67 -37.74 -16.54
N ILE A 724 -16.48 -38.44 -15.78
CA ILE A 724 -17.78 -38.97 -16.21
C ILE A 724 -18.87 -38.22 -15.48
N ALA A 725 -19.91 -37.77 -16.21
CA ALA A 725 -21.08 -37.09 -15.66
C ALA A 725 -22.36 -37.89 -15.97
N ARG A 726 -22.99 -38.44 -14.95
CA ARG A 726 -24.23 -39.27 -15.11
C ARG A 726 -25.17 -39.07 -13.93
N ALA A 727 -26.42 -38.81 -14.23
CA ALA A 727 -27.46 -38.60 -13.22
C ALA A 727 -28.05 -39.93 -12.68
N ASP A 728 -27.97 -40.99 -13.48
CA ASP A 728 -28.58 -42.30 -13.23
C ASP A 728 -27.69 -43.27 -12.46
N ILE A 729 -26.44 -42.91 -12.14
CA ILE A 729 -25.54 -43.77 -11.41
C ILE A 729 -25.58 -43.40 -9.91
N PRO A 730 -25.80 -44.41 -9.01
CA PRO A 730 -25.75 -44.15 -7.56
C PRO A 730 -24.41 -43.58 -7.09
N THR A 731 -24.44 -42.81 -6.02
CA THR A 731 -23.26 -42.04 -5.53
C THR A 731 -22.21 -42.88 -4.79
N ASP A 732 -22.53 -44.12 -4.43
CA ASP A 732 -21.68 -45.06 -3.68
C ASP A 732 -21.01 -46.11 -4.56
N VAL A 733 -21.18 -45.98 -5.88
CA VAL A 733 -20.67 -46.94 -6.87
C VAL A 733 -19.30 -46.52 -7.35
N ARG A 734 -18.37 -47.47 -7.38
CA ARG A 734 -17.13 -47.40 -8.16
C ARG A 734 -17.45 -47.84 -9.58
N LEU A 735 -17.03 -47.03 -10.57
CA LEU A 735 -17.08 -47.45 -11.96
C LEU A 735 -15.80 -48.23 -12.28
N ALA A 736 -15.97 -49.47 -12.65
CA ALA A 736 -14.87 -50.32 -13.13
C ALA A 736 -14.52 -49.98 -14.58
N MET A 737 -13.31 -50.34 -15.03
CA MET A 737 -12.84 -50.11 -16.40
C MET A 737 -12.68 -51.46 -17.07
N ASP A 738 -13.19 -51.58 -18.31
CA ASP A 738 -13.01 -52.75 -19.18
C ASP A 738 -12.24 -52.32 -20.44
N PHE A 739 -11.05 -52.89 -20.65
CA PHE A 739 -10.15 -52.62 -21.74
C PHE A 739 -10.19 -53.64 -22.88
N ASN A 740 -11.17 -54.56 -22.87
CA ASN A 740 -11.28 -55.61 -23.85
C ASN A 740 -12.04 -55.14 -25.12
N GLU A 741 -11.41 -55.22 -26.27
CA GLU A 741 -11.97 -54.82 -27.59
C GLU A 741 -13.12 -55.74 -28.09
N GLU A 742 -13.23 -56.94 -27.56
CA GLU A 742 -14.06 -58.02 -28.17
C GLU A 742 -15.51 -58.12 -27.64
N THR A 743 -15.93 -57.37 -26.67
CA THR A 743 -17.19 -57.65 -25.98
C THR A 743 -18.43 -56.89 -26.52
N THR A 744 -18.35 -56.13 -27.60
CA THR A 744 -19.51 -55.38 -28.15
C THR A 744 -20.35 -56.11 -29.18
N ALA A 745 -19.98 -57.28 -29.66
CA ALA A 745 -20.70 -57.96 -30.74
C ALA A 745 -21.64 -59.12 -30.34
N ILE A 746 -21.65 -59.57 -29.10
CA ILE A 746 -22.40 -60.79 -28.69
C ILE A 746 -23.26 -60.64 -27.45
N ARG A 747 -23.82 -59.47 -27.13
CA ARG A 747 -24.79 -59.35 -26.01
C ARG A 747 -26.23 -59.28 -26.42
N GLY A 748 -26.54 -59.55 -27.68
CA GLY A 748 -27.92 -59.59 -28.20
C GLY A 748 -28.69 -60.90 -28.09
N ILE A 749 -28.06 -62.04 -27.72
CA ILE A 749 -28.71 -63.38 -27.82
C ILE A 749 -28.37 -64.33 -26.66
N ALA A 750 -28.24 -63.90 -25.46
CA ALA A 750 -28.08 -64.87 -24.36
C ALA A 750 -28.58 -64.43 -23.00
N ASP A 751 -29.78 -63.85 -22.95
CA ASP A 751 -30.46 -63.68 -21.67
C ASP A 751 -31.74 -64.52 -21.68
N GLN A 752 -31.60 -65.78 -21.68
CA GLN A 752 -32.52 -66.77 -21.15
C GLN A 752 -31.87 -68.14 -21.17
N THR A 753 -31.29 -68.57 -20.13
CA THR A 753 -31.42 -69.92 -19.47
C THR A 753 -30.25 -70.23 -18.56
N ALA A 754 -30.65 -70.59 -17.37
CA ALA A 754 -30.01 -71.51 -16.42
C ALA A 754 -28.70 -71.19 -15.72
N ALA A 755 -28.81 -70.82 -14.46
CA ALA A 755 -27.85 -71.11 -13.42
C ALA A 755 -27.61 -72.62 -13.30
N ALA A 756 -26.44 -73.08 -13.65
CA ALA A 756 -25.74 -74.22 -13.08
C ALA A 756 -24.50 -74.57 -13.95
N ASP A 757 -23.38 -74.80 -13.28
CA ASP A 757 -22.16 -75.37 -13.83
C ASP A 757 -21.41 -74.62 -15.00
N ARG A 758 -20.80 -73.51 -14.69
CA ARG A 758 -19.67 -73.02 -15.48
C ARG A 758 -18.44 -72.90 -14.60
N GLU A 759 -17.37 -73.53 -15.06
CA GLU A 759 -16.02 -73.29 -14.49
C GLU A 759 -15.73 -71.82 -14.38
N PRO A 760 -15.22 -71.37 -13.24
CA PRO A 760 -14.92 -69.95 -13.02
C PRO A 760 -13.88 -69.42 -14.02
N VAL A 761 -14.23 -68.35 -14.69
CA VAL A 761 -13.32 -67.65 -15.63
C VAL A 761 -12.31 -66.90 -14.79
N VAL A 762 -11.03 -67.19 -15.04
CA VAL A 762 -9.90 -66.58 -14.31
C VAL A 762 -9.11 -65.70 -15.25
N TYR A 763 -8.81 -64.48 -14.78
CA TYR A 763 -7.93 -63.55 -15.47
C TYR A 763 -6.73 -63.18 -14.61
N THR A 764 -5.60 -62.93 -15.20
CA THR A 764 -4.49 -62.22 -14.54
C THR A 764 -4.89 -60.75 -14.26
N LEU A 765 -4.15 -60.05 -13.46
CA LEU A 765 -4.36 -58.59 -13.27
C LEU A 765 -4.16 -57.77 -14.56
N GLN A 766 -3.44 -58.32 -15.55
CA GLN A 766 -3.27 -57.70 -16.85
C GLN A 766 -4.43 -58.02 -17.82
N GLY A 767 -5.52 -58.65 -17.34
CA GLY A 767 -6.68 -58.99 -18.14
C GLY A 767 -6.53 -60.23 -19.05
N VAL A 768 -5.43 -60.99 -18.93
CA VAL A 768 -5.21 -62.21 -19.72
C VAL A 768 -5.99 -63.35 -19.10
N ARG A 769 -6.87 -63.99 -19.91
CA ARG A 769 -7.61 -65.18 -19.47
C ARG A 769 -6.68 -66.37 -19.34
N ILE A 770 -6.72 -67.00 -18.18
CA ILE A 770 -5.92 -68.17 -17.87
C ILE A 770 -6.81 -69.29 -17.32
N SER A 771 -6.31 -70.55 -17.38
CA SER A 771 -7.02 -71.62 -16.74
C SER A 771 -6.79 -71.61 -15.21
N ARG A 772 -7.73 -72.17 -14.48
CA ARG A 772 -7.59 -72.27 -13.02
C ARG A 772 -6.34 -73.07 -12.59
N ALA A 773 -5.91 -73.97 -13.46
CA ALA A 773 -4.71 -74.75 -13.26
C ALA A 773 -3.40 -73.97 -13.36
N ASP A 774 -3.43 -72.82 -14.04
CA ASP A 774 -2.27 -71.96 -14.23
C ASP A 774 -2.10 -70.90 -13.11
N MET A 775 -3.01 -70.90 -12.09
CA MET A 775 -2.89 -70.02 -10.95
C MET A 775 -1.74 -70.47 -10.06
N ARG A 776 -0.81 -69.56 -9.77
CA ARG A 776 0.35 -69.85 -8.91
C ARG A 776 0.14 -69.36 -7.49
N GLN A 777 0.71 -70.06 -6.55
CA GLN A 777 0.70 -69.68 -5.13
C GLN A 777 1.37 -68.31 -4.97
N GLY A 778 0.75 -67.40 -4.23
CA GLY A 778 1.16 -66.01 -4.11
C GLY A 778 0.65 -65.06 -5.23
N GLY A 779 0.05 -65.63 -6.28
CA GLY A 779 -0.48 -64.86 -7.41
C GLY A 779 -1.84 -64.22 -7.09
N ILE A 780 -2.10 -63.10 -7.74
CA ILE A 780 -3.39 -62.36 -7.63
C ILE A 780 -4.12 -62.50 -8.98
N TYR A 781 -5.39 -62.95 -8.93
CA TYR A 781 -6.21 -63.20 -10.12
C TYR A 781 -7.60 -62.60 -9.95
N VAL A 782 -8.28 -62.41 -11.05
CA VAL A 782 -9.69 -62.03 -11.08
C VAL A 782 -10.49 -63.28 -11.45
N VAL A 783 -11.29 -63.82 -10.52
CA VAL A 783 -12.11 -64.99 -10.69
C VAL A 783 -13.57 -64.57 -10.61
N ASN A 784 -14.33 -64.76 -11.74
CA ASN A 784 -15.72 -64.30 -11.82
C ASN A 784 -15.93 -62.86 -11.37
N GLY A 785 -15.02 -61.95 -11.80
CA GLY A 785 -15.12 -60.54 -11.44
C GLY A 785 -14.64 -60.18 -10.03
N LYS A 786 -14.16 -61.13 -9.24
CA LYS A 786 -13.65 -60.93 -7.89
C LYS A 786 -12.15 -61.21 -7.82
N LYS A 787 -11.41 -60.31 -7.18
CA LYS A 787 -9.98 -60.47 -6.94
C LYS A 787 -9.75 -61.58 -5.93
N VAL A 788 -8.95 -62.60 -6.29
CA VAL A 788 -8.60 -63.75 -5.50
C VAL A 788 -7.08 -63.85 -5.35
N VAL A 789 -6.62 -63.96 -4.14
CA VAL A 789 -5.20 -64.21 -3.85
C VAL A 789 -5.05 -65.69 -3.54
N ILE A 790 -4.22 -66.41 -4.27
CA ILE A 790 -3.91 -67.82 -4.03
C ILE A 790 -2.83 -67.88 -2.96
N ARG A 791 -3.23 -68.29 -1.77
CA ARG A 791 -2.33 -68.46 -0.60
C ARG A 791 -1.61 -69.74 -0.65
#